data_c28a50a4ebd255a5a1ac763ce6c30c91
#
_entry.id   c28a50a4ebd255a5a1ac763ce6c30c91
#
_cell.length_a   1.000
_cell.length_b   1.000
_cell.length_c   1.000
_cell.angle_alpha   90.00
_cell.angle_beta   90.00
_cell.angle_gamma   90.00
#
_symmetry.space_group_name_H-M   'P 1'
#
loop_
_entity.id
_entity.type
_entity.pdbx_description
1 polymer ?
#
loop_
_entity_poly.entity_id
_entity_poly.type
_entity_poly.pdbx_seq_one_letter_code
_entity_poly.pdbx_strand_id
1 'polypeptide(L)'
;MIIQKNSIKIPTGLTYITQWQDSNGNYEISKYFANGRVIANKRTTGCGFTSWCLWNEYNTILVSPRVRLIHNKIEQADPPGSYYYFDREKDNQKQKSIEQLENEFVAYLQQQKYSGRPLKILVTYDSFRSLADFLEQRFQMDMCLFRIVIDESHSLVKDVKLKENSVQPVLPLFLERLFQYTNLLFISATPIVDYIKGIPEFIENEVWYYELEWSNIEEITSRKYCIRSSLQAFNQIYDHWLKHTDPNGIHVFDEYYQGNTASFSYEAVIFLNSVKDICTILAKYIKKERLINPADITIVCRECAENTAKVQKVDHGLSVATSIPKRGQHHTTWTFVTRTAFEGVDFYNPTASTYVITNYNVSSLCIDIASDIPQIIGRQRVLDNPFRCVVNIFFTTNSNYDDAAYAAMQAAKEQDTQNQITLWSGAGSVQETALSNLQDLIALDPNRNYVRVVNGKPQYTELLRIAEDYSRDILVNHSVWYVIRSAQSTHYSQAVKQLLMQLQQPKNTMATKISLVCQCMATSQNPEEVFEMLFREEYSRIAYYFHELTLERIVASGFNTTKMDQEIYQIQQMNAVIRKIRETLIPGQAYSSHDVKMILQCIYDALGIKAKATATSLTNLCPDCQKKMVNGTAYYTIQ
;
A
#
# COMPACT_ATOMS: atom_id res chain seq x y z
N MET A 1 -3.14 1.97 29.94
CA MET A 1 -1.70 1.99 29.60
C MET A 1 -1.30 0.66 28.99
N ILE A 2 -0.61 0.67 27.85
CA ILE A 2 -0.09 -0.55 27.27
C ILE A 2 1.06 -1.06 28.16
N ILE A 3 0.87 -2.23 28.74
CA ILE A 3 1.81 -2.87 29.65
C ILE A 3 2.79 -3.69 28.84
N GLN A 4 4.01 -3.67 29.26
CA GLN A 4 5.26 -4.18 28.75
C GLN A 4 5.20 -5.34 27.73
N LYS A 5 6.05 -5.24 26.72
CA LYS A 5 6.25 -6.24 25.67
C LYS A 5 6.69 -7.59 26.26
N ASN A 6 5.88 -8.61 26.02
CA ASN A 6 6.24 -10.00 26.25
C ASN A 6 6.46 -10.69 24.90
N SER A 7 7.52 -11.50 24.82
CA SER A 7 7.80 -12.32 23.64
C SER A 7 7.32 -13.75 23.84
N ILE A 8 6.66 -14.30 22.84
CA ILE A 8 6.26 -15.70 22.82
C ILE A 8 7.01 -16.40 21.69
N LYS A 9 7.93 -17.28 22.05
CA LYS A 9 8.71 -18.06 21.08
C LYS A 9 7.84 -19.14 20.47
N ILE A 10 7.68 -19.10 19.16
CA ILE A 10 6.97 -20.14 18.39
C ILE A 10 7.97 -21.28 18.13
N PRO A 11 7.57 -22.54 18.38
CA PRO A 11 8.43 -23.69 18.13
C PRO A 11 8.96 -23.72 16.70
N THR A 12 10.22 -24.11 16.55
CA THR A 12 10.88 -24.23 15.24
C THR A 12 10.16 -25.23 14.34
N GLY A 13 10.02 -24.91 13.06
CA GLY A 13 9.38 -25.78 12.06
C GLY A 13 7.88 -25.62 11.92
N LEU A 14 7.22 -24.79 12.75
CA LEU A 14 5.81 -24.46 12.55
C LEU A 14 5.64 -23.35 11.53
N THR A 15 4.71 -23.55 10.60
CA THR A 15 4.27 -22.55 9.63
C THR A 15 3.02 -21.81 10.11
N TYR A 16 2.14 -22.53 10.83
CA TYR A 16 0.87 -22.01 11.30
C TYR A 16 0.73 -22.18 12.80
N ILE A 17 0.17 -21.18 13.48
CA ILE A 17 -0.09 -21.21 14.92
C ILE A 17 -1.05 -22.33 15.31
N THR A 18 -1.93 -22.73 14.40
CA THR A 18 -2.88 -23.85 14.57
C THR A 18 -2.19 -25.22 14.63
N GLN A 19 -0.92 -25.32 14.27
CA GLN A 19 -0.12 -26.54 14.41
C GLN A 19 0.47 -26.69 15.82
N TRP A 20 0.47 -25.61 16.61
CA TRP A 20 1.03 -25.61 17.96
C TRP A 20 -0.02 -26.12 18.95
N GLN A 21 -0.04 -27.43 19.14
CA GLN A 21 -0.99 -28.13 20.02
C GLN A 21 -0.22 -29.00 21.04
N ASP A 22 -0.83 -29.20 22.20
CA ASP A 22 -0.35 -30.15 23.19
C ASP A 22 -0.72 -31.62 22.80
N SER A 23 -0.33 -32.59 23.64
CA SER A 23 -0.61 -34.02 23.42
C SER A 23 -2.12 -34.36 23.40
N ASN A 24 -2.97 -33.46 23.88
CA ASN A 24 -4.41 -33.63 23.92
C ASN A 24 -5.12 -32.90 22.78
N GLY A 25 -4.36 -32.22 21.90
CA GLY A 25 -4.89 -31.43 20.78
C GLY A 25 -5.32 -30.01 21.15
N ASN A 26 -5.06 -29.55 22.39
CA ASN A 26 -5.37 -28.17 22.76
C ASN A 26 -4.33 -27.20 22.20
N TYR A 27 -4.77 -26.04 21.74
CA TYR A 27 -3.88 -25.02 21.22
C TYR A 27 -3.04 -24.37 22.32
N GLU A 28 -1.75 -24.57 22.30
CA GLU A 28 -0.80 -24.01 23.28
C GLU A 28 -0.85 -22.48 23.35
N ILE A 29 -1.10 -21.83 22.23
CA ILE A 29 -1.25 -20.38 22.13
C ILE A 29 -2.42 -19.83 22.98
N SER A 30 -3.42 -20.65 23.27
CA SER A 30 -4.57 -20.28 24.11
C SER A 30 -4.17 -19.88 25.53
N LYS A 31 -3.04 -20.38 26.05
CA LYS A 31 -2.52 -20.02 27.37
C LYS A 31 -2.24 -18.52 27.51
N TYR A 32 -1.95 -17.85 26.40
CA TYR A 32 -1.57 -16.43 26.38
C TYR A 32 -2.72 -15.49 26.02
N PHE A 33 -3.71 -16.00 25.29
CA PHE A 33 -4.70 -15.14 24.62
C PHE A 33 -6.15 -15.47 24.94
N ALA A 34 -6.41 -16.34 25.91
CA ALA A 34 -7.78 -16.73 26.28
C ALA A 34 -8.59 -15.58 26.91
N ASN A 35 -7.95 -14.74 27.72
CA ASN A 35 -8.61 -13.72 28.52
C ASN A 35 -7.86 -12.38 28.52
N GLY A 36 -8.53 -11.35 29.06
CA GLY A 36 -7.97 -10.02 29.27
C GLY A 36 -7.92 -9.16 28.02
N ARG A 37 -7.44 -7.92 28.15
CA ARG A 37 -7.21 -7.01 27.02
C ARG A 37 -5.79 -7.18 26.54
N VAL A 38 -5.63 -7.64 25.29
CA VAL A 38 -4.34 -8.03 24.74
C VAL A 38 -4.16 -7.52 23.32
N ILE A 39 -2.98 -6.99 23.01
CA ILE A 39 -2.50 -6.77 21.65
C ILE A 39 -1.54 -7.90 21.30
N ALA A 40 -1.83 -8.65 20.23
CA ALA A 40 -0.96 -9.70 19.71
C ALA A 40 -0.34 -9.27 18.38
N ASN A 41 0.97 -9.02 18.40
CA ASN A 41 1.76 -8.83 17.18
C ASN A 41 2.10 -10.18 16.58
N LYS A 42 1.43 -10.53 15.49
CA LYS A 42 1.65 -11.79 14.77
C LYS A 42 3.02 -11.87 14.08
N ARG A 43 3.66 -10.73 13.81
CA ARG A 43 4.93 -10.55 13.07
C ARG A 43 4.89 -11.02 11.63
N THR A 44 4.07 -12.00 11.31
CA THR A 44 3.91 -12.50 9.95
C THR A 44 2.44 -12.62 9.57
N THR A 45 2.14 -12.35 8.32
CA THR A 45 0.80 -12.52 7.76
C THR A 45 0.55 -13.99 7.43
N GLY A 46 -0.72 -14.41 7.45
CA GLY A 46 -1.08 -15.78 7.07
C GLY A 46 -0.61 -16.88 8.02
N CYS A 47 -0.15 -16.55 9.22
CA CYS A 47 0.32 -17.52 10.22
C CYS A 47 -0.81 -18.35 10.90
N GLY A 48 -2.05 -18.24 10.42
CA GLY A 48 -3.18 -19.00 10.97
C GLY A 48 -3.75 -18.46 12.29
N PHE A 49 -3.35 -17.27 12.74
CA PHE A 49 -3.82 -16.71 14.02
C PHE A 49 -5.34 -16.45 14.03
N THR A 50 -5.89 -15.83 12.99
CA THR A 50 -7.34 -15.63 12.84
C THR A 50 -8.08 -16.95 12.73
N SER A 51 -7.48 -17.96 12.07
CA SER A 51 -8.04 -19.32 12.02
C SER A 51 -8.09 -19.96 13.40
N TRP A 52 -7.03 -19.82 14.21
CA TRP A 52 -7.06 -20.25 15.60
C TRP A 52 -8.20 -19.58 16.37
N CYS A 53 -8.43 -18.28 16.23
CA CYS A 53 -9.53 -17.59 16.90
C CYS A 53 -10.91 -18.18 16.54
N LEU A 54 -11.06 -18.67 15.32
CA LEU A 54 -12.31 -19.26 14.84
C LEU A 54 -12.42 -20.77 15.14
N TRP A 55 -11.30 -21.48 15.29
CA TRP A 55 -11.29 -22.94 15.52
C TRP A 55 -11.16 -23.37 16.99
N ASN A 56 -10.79 -22.42 17.86
CA ASN A 56 -10.69 -22.69 19.30
C ASN A 56 -12.06 -22.94 19.92
N GLU A 57 -12.07 -23.36 21.17
CA GLU A 57 -13.27 -23.76 21.94
C GLU A 57 -14.00 -22.58 22.60
N TYR A 58 -13.55 -21.36 22.41
CA TYR A 58 -14.20 -20.19 23.02
C TYR A 58 -15.29 -19.62 22.13
N ASN A 59 -16.35 -19.07 22.73
CA ASN A 59 -17.25 -18.19 22.00
C ASN A 59 -16.46 -16.97 21.53
N THR A 60 -16.53 -16.67 20.24
CA THR A 60 -15.71 -15.63 19.63
C THR A 60 -16.59 -14.69 18.81
N ILE A 61 -16.36 -13.38 19.01
CA ILE A 61 -16.84 -12.36 18.09
C ILE A 61 -15.60 -11.85 17.33
N LEU A 62 -15.51 -12.14 16.04
CA LEU A 62 -14.46 -11.62 15.16
C LEU A 62 -14.91 -10.32 14.51
N VAL A 63 -14.25 -9.24 14.87
CA VAL A 63 -14.51 -7.89 14.34
C VAL A 63 -13.46 -7.56 13.29
N SER A 64 -13.89 -7.33 12.07
CA SER A 64 -13.00 -7.10 10.92
C SER A 64 -13.20 -5.72 10.29
N PRO A 65 -12.16 -5.05 9.79
CA PRO A 65 -12.30 -3.75 9.13
C PRO A 65 -12.99 -3.82 7.77
N ARG A 66 -13.08 -5.01 7.14
CA ARG A 66 -13.56 -5.20 5.77
C ARG A 66 -14.57 -6.34 5.65
N VAL A 67 -15.66 -6.08 4.93
CA VAL A 67 -16.68 -7.10 4.60
C VAL A 67 -16.06 -8.29 3.85
N ARG A 68 -15.15 -8.03 2.90
CA ARG A 68 -14.52 -9.06 2.10
C ARG A 68 -13.68 -10.05 2.92
N LEU A 69 -13.02 -9.58 3.98
CA LEU A 69 -12.30 -10.46 4.91
C LEU A 69 -13.27 -11.43 5.60
N ILE A 70 -14.45 -10.95 5.95
CA ILE A 70 -15.50 -11.77 6.57
C ILE A 70 -16.00 -12.83 5.57
N HIS A 71 -16.34 -12.42 4.35
CA HIS A 71 -16.80 -13.36 3.31
C HIS A 71 -15.77 -14.45 3.03
N ASN A 72 -14.49 -14.11 2.91
CA ASN A 72 -13.43 -15.10 2.76
C ASN A 72 -13.40 -16.13 3.90
N LYS A 73 -13.68 -15.71 5.14
CA LYS A 73 -13.75 -16.64 6.28
C LYS A 73 -14.98 -17.52 6.24
N ILE A 74 -16.11 -16.98 5.83
CA ILE A 74 -17.35 -17.75 5.67
C ILE A 74 -17.21 -18.82 4.58
N GLU A 75 -16.62 -18.46 3.43
CA GLU A 75 -16.35 -19.40 2.35
C GLU A 75 -15.37 -20.54 2.75
N GLN A 76 -14.47 -20.26 3.69
CA GLN A 76 -13.52 -21.23 4.24
C GLN A 76 -14.05 -22.01 5.44
N ALA A 77 -15.30 -21.75 5.87
CA ALA A 77 -15.88 -22.40 7.03
C ALA A 77 -16.12 -23.90 6.77
N ASP A 78 -15.63 -24.75 7.67
CA ASP A 78 -15.85 -26.19 7.65
C ASP A 78 -16.35 -26.67 9.03
N PRO A 79 -17.55 -27.22 9.09
CA PRO A 79 -18.53 -27.28 8.00
C PRO A 79 -19.18 -25.94 7.68
N PRO A 80 -19.81 -25.80 6.51
CA PRO A 80 -20.59 -24.61 6.15
C PRO A 80 -21.62 -24.27 7.24
N GLY A 81 -21.78 -22.95 7.51
CA GLY A 81 -22.69 -22.49 8.56
C GLY A 81 -22.12 -22.51 9.99
N SER A 82 -20.81 -22.85 10.15
CA SER A 82 -20.14 -22.77 11.45
C SER A 82 -20.03 -21.36 12.00
N TYR A 83 -20.16 -20.35 11.16
CA TYR A 83 -20.03 -18.94 11.52
C TYR A 83 -21.30 -18.18 11.21
N TYR A 84 -21.69 -17.25 12.10
CA TYR A 84 -22.78 -16.30 11.87
C TYR A 84 -22.21 -14.96 11.49
N TYR A 85 -22.61 -14.43 10.34
CA TYR A 85 -22.25 -13.08 9.93
C TYR A 85 -23.40 -12.11 10.26
N PHE A 86 -23.15 -11.21 11.18
CA PHE A 86 -24.09 -10.13 11.49
C PHE A 86 -24.00 -9.06 10.41
N ASP A 87 -24.86 -9.19 9.39
CA ASP A 87 -24.97 -8.27 8.29
C ASP A 87 -26.35 -7.64 8.26
N ARG A 88 -26.40 -6.32 8.40
CA ARG A 88 -27.64 -5.55 8.32
C ARG A 88 -28.01 -5.18 6.88
N GLU A 89 -27.09 -5.33 5.92
CA GLU A 89 -27.37 -5.06 4.52
C GLU A 89 -28.07 -6.26 3.87
N LYS A 90 -29.07 -5.98 3.08
CA LYS A 90 -29.73 -6.96 2.20
C LYS A 90 -29.27 -6.70 0.78
N ASP A 91 -29.23 -7.74 -0.05
CA ASP A 91 -29.01 -7.61 -1.49
C ASP A 91 -29.87 -6.47 -2.04
N ASN A 92 -29.23 -5.50 -2.76
CA ASN A 92 -29.87 -4.32 -3.34
C ASN A 92 -30.23 -3.18 -2.37
N GLN A 93 -29.41 -2.87 -1.35
CA GLN A 93 -29.49 -1.65 -0.52
C GLN A 93 -30.67 -1.57 0.47
N LYS A 94 -31.41 -2.62 0.71
CA LYS A 94 -32.39 -2.64 1.81
C LYS A 94 -31.78 -3.26 3.07
N GLN A 95 -31.90 -2.58 4.21
CA GLN A 95 -31.51 -3.16 5.48
C GLN A 95 -32.42 -4.34 5.84
N LYS A 96 -31.84 -5.41 6.40
CA LYS A 96 -32.61 -6.51 6.99
C LYS A 96 -33.43 -5.98 8.17
N SER A 97 -34.67 -6.47 8.32
CA SER A 97 -35.47 -6.18 9.50
C SER A 97 -34.85 -6.86 10.75
N ILE A 98 -35.12 -6.28 11.92
CA ILE A 98 -34.67 -6.89 13.19
C ILE A 98 -35.20 -8.33 13.32
N GLU A 99 -36.45 -8.57 12.95
CA GLU A 99 -37.08 -9.90 12.96
C GLU A 99 -36.36 -10.91 12.05
N GLN A 100 -35.88 -10.47 10.89
CA GLN A 100 -35.07 -11.32 9.99
C GLN A 100 -33.75 -11.71 10.66
N LEU A 101 -33.06 -10.75 11.28
CA LEU A 101 -31.81 -11.00 12.00
C LEU A 101 -32.03 -11.92 13.20
N GLU A 102 -33.12 -11.75 13.95
CA GLU A 102 -33.51 -12.63 15.07
C GLU A 102 -33.74 -14.07 14.59
N ASN A 103 -34.49 -14.24 13.52
CA ASN A 103 -34.76 -15.57 12.96
C ASN A 103 -33.48 -16.27 12.45
N GLU A 104 -32.63 -15.57 11.73
CA GLU A 104 -31.34 -16.08 11.27
C GLU A 104 -30.45 -16.49 12.45
N PHE A 105 -30.40 -15.66 13.49
CA PHE A 105 -29.57 -15.92 14.66
C PHE A 105 -30.11 -17.08 15.51
N VAL A 106 -31.42 -17.18 15.68
CA VAL A 106 -32.06 -18.32 16.37
C VAL A 106 -31.75 -19.64 15.65
N ALA A 107 -31.85 -19.67 14.34
CA ALA A 107 -31.50 -20.85 13.55
C ALA A 107 -30.01 -21.24 13.75
N TYR A 108 -29.10 -20.24 13.75
CA TYR A 108 -27.70 -20.46 14.05
C TYR A 108 -27.47 -20.99 15.46
N LEU A 109 -28.12 -20.43 16.50
CA LEU A 109 -28.01 -20.90 17.86
C LEU A 109 -28.47 -22.36 18.00
N GLN A 110 -29.56 -22.73 17.35
CA GLN A 110 -30.07 -24.11 17.36
C GLN A 110 -29.07 -25.08 16.72
N GLN A 111 -28.46 -24.67 15.59
CA GLN A 111 -27.42 -25.44 14.91
C GLN A 111 -26.20 -25.67 15.81
N GLN A 112 -25.68 -24.60 16.45
CA GLN A 112 -24.52 -24.70 17.33
C GLN A 112 -24.81 -25.54 18.58
N LYS A 113 -25.99 -25.38 19.17
CA LYS A 113 -26.42 -26.19 20.30
C LYS A 113 -26.49 -27.68 19.94
N TYR A 114 -27.04 -28.01 18.77
CA TYR A 114 -27.11 -29.39 18.29
C TYR A 114 -25.71 -29.98 18.04
N SER A 115 -24.79 -29.22 17.50
CA SER A 115 -23.43 -29.68 17.22
C SER A 115 -22.48 -29.62 18.41
N GLY A 116 -22.87 -29.01 19.54
CA GLY A 116 -22.02 -28.81 20.72
C GLY A 116 -20.84 -27.84 20.46
N ARG A 117 -20.93 -26.97 19.45
CA ARG A 117 -19.84 -26.06 19.05
C ARG A 117 -19.99 -24.69 19.70
N PRO A 118 -18.86 -23.99 19.94
CA PRO A 118 -18.91 -22.64 20.44
C PRO A 118 -19.47 -21.66 19.37
N LEU A 119 -20.02 -20.56 19.85
CA LEU A 119 -20.53 -19.51 18.98
C LEU A 119 -19.39 -18.75 18.31
N LYS A 120 -19.45 -18.60 17.00
CA LYS A 120 -18.49 -17.83 16.17
C LYS A 120 -19.25 -16.81 15.37
N ILE A 121 -19.18 -15.55 15.81
CA ILE A 121 -19.92 -14.43 15.22
C ILE A 121 -18.92 -13.51 14.52
N LEU A 122 -19.18 -13.17 13.27
CA LEU A 122 -18.36 -12.26 12.47
C LEU A 122 -19.11 -10.95 12.26
N VAL A 123 -18.40 -9.83 12.36
CA VAL A 123 -19.00 -8.50 12.22
C VAL A 123 -17.95 -7.49 11.74
N THR A 124 -18.39 -6.42 11.09
CA THR A 124 -17.51 -5.29 10.74
C THR A 124 -17.37 -4.32 11.92
N TYR A 125 -16.31 -3.50 11.93
CA TYR A 125 -16.14 -2.41 12.91
C TYR A 125 -17.38 -1.51 12.97
N ASP A 126 -17.94 -1.18 11.80
CA ASP A 126 -19.11 -0.31 11.67
C ASP A 126 -20.38 -0.90 12.31
N SER A 127 -20.52 -2.22 12.26
CA SER A 127 -21.72 -2.93 12.75
C SER A 127 -21.58 -3.50 14.16
N PHE A 128 -20.38 -3.44 14.77
CA PHE A 128 -20.12 -4.06 16.08
C PHE A 128 -21.04 -3.52 17.17
N ARG A 129 -21.25 -2.21 17.26
CA ARG A 129 -22.14 -1.61 18.24
C ARG A 129 -23.56 -2.17 18.12
N SER A 130 -24.06 -2.23 16.89
CA SER A 130 -25.41 -2.79 16.64
C SER A 130 -25.49 -4.27 16.98
N LEU A 131 -24.43 -5.05 16.74
CA LEU A 131 -24.35 -6.45 17.17
C LEU A 131 -24.39 -6.57 18.70
N ALA A 132 -23.59 -5.76 19.41
CA ALA A 132 -23.55 -5.79 20.87
C ALA A 132 -24.94 -5.47 21.46
N ASP A 133 -25.59 -4.41 20.99
CA ASP A 133 -26.95 -4.05 21.41
C ASP A 133 -27.96 -5.17 21.06
N PHE A 134 -27.82 -5.81 19.90
CA PHE A 134 -28.65 -6.93 19.48
C PHE A 134 -28.52 -8.14 20.41
N LEU A 135 -27.29 -8.55 20.74
CA LEU A 135 -27.03 -9.69 21.62
C LEU A 135 -27.51 -9.42 23.06
N GLU A 136 -27.20 -8.26 23.61
CA GLU A 136 -27.55 -7.88 25.00
C GLU A 136 -29.06 -7.64 25.17
N GLN A 137 -29.68 -6.85 24.30
CA GLN A 137 -31.07 -6.42 24.48
C GLN A 137 -32.09 -7.46 23.99
N ARG A 138 -31.79 -8.18 22.90
CA ARG A 138 -32.74 -9.17 22.33
C ARG A 138 -32.55 -10.57 22.84
N PHE A 139 -31.31 -10.97 23.10
CA PHE A 139 -30.98 -12.32 23.53
C PHE A 139 -30.50 -12.41 24.98
N GLN A 140 -30.36 -11.25 25.66
CA GLN A 140 -29.87 -11.17 27.07
C GLN A 140 -28.54 -11.92 27.25
N MET A 141 -27.70 -11.91 26.21
CA MET A 141 -26.40 -12.56 26.25
C MET A 141 -25.38 -11.68 26.96
N ASP A 142 -24.63 -12.27 27.88
CA ASP A 142 -23.48 -11.61 28.51
C ASP A 142 -22.30 -11.60 27.54
N MET A 143 -21.90 -10.42 27.12
CA MET A 143 -20.76 -10.22 26.23
C MET A 143 -19.42 -10.66 26.86
N CYS A 144 -19.35 -10.79 28.19
CA CYS A 144 -18.17 -11.34 28.88
C CYS A 144 -17.91 -12.82 28.55
N LEU A 145 -18.92 -13.53 28.04
CA LEU A 145 -18.79 -14.92 27.59
C LEU A 145 -18.08 -15.06 26.23
N PHE A 146 -17.83 -13.96 25.56
CA PHE A 146 -17.17 -13.94 24.26
C PHE A 146 -15.73 -13.44 24.37
N ARG A 147 -14.84 -14.05 23.60
CA ARG A 147 -13.57 -13.47 23.22
C ARG A 147 -13.82 -12.54 22.04
N ILE A 148 -13.70 -11.23 22.23
CA ILE A 148 -13.88 -10.26 21.15
C ILE A 148 -12.52 -10.03 20.51
N VAL A 149 -12.40 -10.43 19.25
CA VAL A 149 -11.16 -10.39 18.46
C VAL A 149 -11.24 -9.26 17.44
N ILE A 150 -10.35 -8.29 17.53
CA ILE A 150 -10.25 -7.15 16.62
C ILE A 150 -9.15 -7.47 15.61
N ASP A 151 -9.55 -7.99 14.45
CA ASP A 151 -8.62 -8.36 13.38
C ASP A 151 -8.13 -7.12 12.64
N GLU A 152 -6.89 -7.19 12.17
CA GLU A 152 -6.17 -6.10 11.52
C GLU A 152 -6.26 -4.78 12.31
N SER A 153 -5.93 -4.85 13.60
CA SER A 153 -6.07 -3.73 14.55
C SER A 153 -5.32 -2.45 14.17
N HIS A 154 -4.33 -2.52 13.28
CA HIS A 154 -3.68 -1.34 12.69
C HIS A 154 -4.67 -0.44 11.92
N SER A 155 -5.80 -0.99 11.45
CA SER A 155 -6.87 -0.22 10.80
C SER A 155 -7.55 0.78 11.73
N LEU A 156 -7.43 0.63 13.05
CA LEU A 156 -7.92 1.61 14.04
C LEU A 156 -7.29 3.00 13.86
N VAL A 157 -6.10 3.08 13.29
CA VAL A 157 -5.44 4.35 12.97
C VAL A 157 -5.47 4.64 11.46
N LYS A 158 -5.16 3.64 10.64
CA LYS A 158 -5.06 3.81 9.17
C LYS A 158 -6.37 4.23 8.51
N ASP A 159 -7.49 3.68 8.98
CA ASP A 159 -8.80 3.90 8.36
C ASP A 159 -9.59 5.07 8.94
N VAL A 160 -9.08 5.75 9.96
CA VAL A 160 -9.76 6.86 10.62
C VAL A 160 -10.25 7.89 9.61
N LYS A 161 -9.37 8.39 8.74
CA LYS A 161 -9.74 9.40 7.75
C LYS A 161 -10.80 8.92 6.75
N LEU A 162 -10.88 7.64 6.47
CA LEU A 162 -11.89 7.07 5.58
C LEU A 162 -13.24 6.90 6.28
N LYS A 163 -13.22 6.50 7.56
CA LYS A 163 -14.42 6.20 8.35
C LYS A 163 -15.01 7.43 9.03
N GLU A 164 -14.18 8.43 9.33
CA GLU A 164 -14.61 9.68 9.96
C GLU A 164 -15.08 10.76 8.97
N ASN A 165 -15.10 10.48 7.67
CA ASN A 165 -15.75 11.33 6.66
C ASN A 165 -17.29 11.26 6.71
N SER A 166 -17.86 10.42 7.57
CA SER A 166 -19.29 10.33 7.81
C SER A 166 -19.72 11.31 8.91
N VAL A 167 -20.98 11.69 8.88
CA VAL A 167 -21.62 12.57 9.88
C VAL A 167 -21.54 11.98 11.30
N GLN A 168 -21.48 10.65 11.42
CA GLN A 168 -21.27 9.96 12.69
C GLN A 168 -19.88 9.34 12.75
N PRO A 169 -19.11 9.60 13.81
CA PRO A 169 -17.79 9.00 13.99
C PRO A 169 -17.92 7.51 14.31
N VAL A 170 -17.48 6.67 13.38
CA VAL A 170 -17.60 5.22 13.50
C VAL A 170 -16.61 4.66 14.52
N LEU A 171 -15.34 5.03 14.41
CA LEU A 171 -14.29 4.43 15.24
C LEU A 171 -14.30 4.89 16.70
N PRO A 172 -14.51 6.17 17.04
CA PRO A 172 -14.69 6.57 18.44
C PRO A 172 -15.85 5.84 19.12
N LEU A 173 -17.01 5.77 18.48
CA LEU A 173 -18.18 5.04 19.02
C LEU A 173 -17.93 3.53 19.12
N PHE A 174 -17.17 2.96 18.18
CA PHE A 174 -16.74 1.58 18.23
C PHE A 174 -15.81 1.33 19.43
N LEU A 175 -14.79 2.16 19.65
CA LEU A 175 -13.84 2.01 20.74
C LEU A 175 -14.53 2.23 22.11
N GLU A 176 -15.35 3.27 22.25
CA GLU A 176 -16.14 3.51 23.46
C GLU A 176 -16.97 2.27 23.84
N ARG A 177 -17.64 1.65 22.86
CA ARG A 177 -18.43 0.46 23.12
C ARG A 177 -17.56 -0.76 23.40
N LEU A 178 -16.46 -0.93 22.66
CA LEU A 178 -15.55 -2.08 22.77
C LEU A 178 -14.92 -2.16 24.16
N PHE A 179 -14.43 -1.03 24.68
CA PHE A 179 -13.71 -0.99 25.96
C PHE A 179 -14.59 -1.14 27.19
N GLN A 180 -15.92 -1.20 27.03
CA GLN A 180 -16.83 -1.66 28.11
C GLN A 180 -16.60 -3.14 28.44
N TYR A 181 -15.97 -3.90 27.55
CA TYR A 181 -15.70 -5.33 27.74
C TYR A 181 -14.26 -5.58 28.18
N THR A 182 -14.05 -6.72 28.84
CA THR A 182 -12.74 -7.08 29.42
C THR A 182 -11.96 -8.09 28.58
N ASN A 183 -12.64 -8.88 27.73
CA ASN A 183 -12.03 -9.95 26.97
C ASN A 183 -11.75 -9.52 25.52
N LEU A 184 -10.76 -8.63 25.34
CA LEU A 184 -10.41 -8.05 24.04
C LEU A 184 -9.07 -8.57 23.51
N LEU A 185 -9.04 -8.98 22.26
CA LEU A 185 -7.83 -9.41 21.58
C LEU A 185 -7.63 -8.64 20.26
N PHE A 186 -6.69 -7.71 20.27
CA PHE A 186 -6.30 -6.94 19.09
C PHE A 186 -5.20 -7.69 18.35
N ILE A 187 -5.44 -8.11 17.12
CA ILE A 187 -4.48 -8.89 16.34
C ILE A 187 -4.05 -8.15 15.07
N SER A 188 -2.76 -8.15 14.80
CA SER A 188 -2.17 -7.63 13.56
C SER A 188 -0.78 -8.24 13.34
N ALA A 189 -0.38 -8.40 12.08
CA ALA A 189 1.03 -8.70 11.75
C ALA A 189 1.92 -7.45 11.87
N THR A 190 1.31 -6.29 11.79
CA THR A 190 1.97 -4.98 11.78
C THR A 190 1.21 -3.99 12.66
N PRO A 191 1.09 -4.25 13.99
CA PRO A 191 0.41 -3.31 14.87
C PRO A 191 1.25 -2.03 15.01
N ILE A 192 0.68 -0.91 14.61
CA ILE A 192 1.30 0.41 14.75
C ILE A 192 1.16 0.91 16.19
N VAL A 193 1.80 0.20 17.11
CA VAL A 193 1.63 0.37 18.57
C VAL A 193 1.96 1.78 19.03
N ASP A 194 2.93 2.45 18.39
CA ASP A 194 3.35 3.80 18.76
C ASP A 194 2.23 4.83 18.60
N TYR A 195 1.28 4.58 17.72
CA TYR A 195 0.10 5.42 17.54
C TYR A 195 -1.09 4.91 18.36
N ILE A 196 -1.31 3.59 18.39
CA ILE A 196 -2.39 2.97 19.18
C ILE A 196 -2.29 3.35 20.67
N LYS A 197 -1.07 3.41 21.22
CA LYS A 197 -0.86 3.81 22.63
C LYS A 197 -1.31 5.23 22.97
N GLY A 198 -1.47 6.10 21.98
CA GLY A 198 -1.99 7.46 22.16
C GLY A 198 -3.52 7.56 22.17
N ILE A 199 -4.23 6.48 21.84
CA ILE A 199 -5.69 6.44 21.86
C ILE A 199 -6.18 6.42 23.31
N PRO A 200 -7.13 7.32 23.72
CA PRO A 200 -7.57 7.47 25.10
C PRO A 200 -7.95 6.14 25.77
N GLU A 201 -8.73 5.30 25.10
CA GLU A 201 -9.18 4.01 25.63
C GLU A 201 -8.01 3.06 25.96
N PHE A 202 -6.92 3.13 25.20
CA PHE A 202 -5.70 2.36 25.48
C PHE A 202 -4.83 2.99 26.58
N ILE A 203 -4.98 4.31 26.83
CA ILE A 203 -4.31 5.00 27.93
C ILE A 203 -5.02 4.69 29.26
N GLU A 204 -6.34 4.72 29.28
CA GLU A 204 -7.18 4.56 30.46
C GLU A 204 -7.30 3.11 30.94
N ASN A 205 -7.11 2.16 30.05
CA ASN A 205 -7.23 0.73 30.34
C ASN A 205 -5.87 0.03 30.29
N GLU A 206 -5.72 -1.01 31.11
CA GLU A 206 -4.57 -1.92 31.02
C GLU A 206 -4.74 -2.84 29.81
N VAL A 207 -3.76 -2.81 28.89
CA VAL A 207 -3.71 -3.67 27.69
C VAL A 207 -2.34 -4.30 27.59
N TRP A 208 -2.27 -5.62 27.59
CA TRP A 208 -1.03 -6.36 27.48
C TRP A 208 -0.58 -6.45 26.03
N TYR A 209 0.74 -6.32 25.79
CA TYR A 209 1.31 -6.44 24.46
C TYR A 209 2.17 -7.70 24.37
N TYR A 210 1.89 -8.57 23.41
CA TYR A 210 2.67 -9.76 23.11
C TYR A 210 3.13 -9.73 21.65
N GLU A 211 4.37 -10.20 21.46
CA GLU A 211 4.97 -10.35 20.14
C GLU A 211 5.34 -11.81 19.92
N LEU A 212 4.93 -12.38 18.78
CA LEU A 212 5.29 -13.74 18.39
C LEU A 212 6.67 -13.74 17.73
N GLU A 213 7.61 -14.52 18.28
CA GLU A 213 8.95 -14.70 17.74
C GLU A 213 8.99 -15.99 16.91
N TRP A 214 9.02 -15.83 15.60
CA TRP A 214 9.12 -16.93 14.65
C TRP A 214 10.60 -17.16 14.29
N SER A 215 11.00 -18.42 14.17
CA SER A 215 12.37 -18.79 13.74
C SER A 215 12.57 -18.75 12.22
N ASN A 216 11.48 -18.69 11.46
CA ASN A 216 11.44 -18.83 10.00
C ASN A 216 10.76 -17.65 9.29
N ILE A 217 10.93 -16.43 9.81
CA ILE A 217 10.47 -15.24 9.08
C ILE A 217 11.34 -15.08 7.84
N GLU A 218 10.69 -15.07 6.68
CA GLU A 218 11.38 -14.82 5.43
C GLU A 218 11.71 -13.34 5.28
N GLU A 219 12.93 -13.07 4.84
CA GLU A 219 13.37 -11.71 4.56
C GLU A 219 12.74 -11.20 3.27
N ILE A 220 12.21 -9.96 3.34
CA ILE A 220 11.67 -9.28 2.16
C ILE A 220 12.81 -8.54 1.46
N THR A 221 13.10 -8.95 0.23
CA THR A 221 14.03 -8.23 -0.63
C THR A 221 13.29 -7.12 -1.37
N SER A 222 13.76 -5.88 -1.26
CA SER A 222 13.17 -4.75 -1.97
C SER A 222 14.11 -4.20 -3.02
N ARG A 223 13.59 -4.03 -4.24
CA ARG A 223 14.23 -3.27 -5.32
C ARG A 223 13.49 -1.94 -5.48
N LYS A 224 14.20 -0.84 -5.57
CA LYS A 224 13.63 0.50 -5.38
C LYS A 224 13.95 1.39 -6.56
N TYR A 225 12.93 2.09 -7.07
CA TYR A 225 13.02 2.90 -8.27
C TYR A 225 12.37 4.26 -8.02
N CYS A 226 13.16 5.33 -8.08
CA CYS A 226 12.62 6.67 -7.97
C CYS A 226 11.95 7.07 -9.30
N ILE A 227 10.73 7.59 -9.22
CA ILE A 227 9.90 7.96 -10.37
C ILE A 227 9.27 9.33 -10.17
N ARG A 228 8.68 9.87 -11.23
CA ARG A 228 7.92 11.13 -11.22
C ARG A 228 6.42 10.95 -11.30
N SER A 229 5.96 9.80 -11.80
CA SER A 229 4.53 9.50 -11.96
C SER A 229 4.27 8.00 -12.04
N SER A 230 3.05 7.61 -11.70
CA SER A 230 2.59 6.22 -11.84
C SER A 230 2.69 5.70 -13.27
N LEU A 231 2.49 6.58 -14.27
CA LEU A 231 2.65 6.21 -15.67
C LEU A 231 4.11 5.92 -16.02
N GLN A 232 5.07 6.69 -15.50
CA GLN A 232 6.49 6.43 -15.69
C GLN A 232 6.90 5.09 -15.07
N ALA A 233 6.38 4.78 -13.87
CA ALA A 233 6.61 3.49 -13.24
C ALA A 233 6.19 2.34 -14.16
N PHE A 234 4.95 2.42 -14.65
CA PHE A 234 4.44 1.37 -15.53
C PHE A 234 5.20 1.29 -16.86
N ASN A 235 5.61 2.43 -17.44
CA ASN A 235 6.47 2.41 -18.63
C ASN A 235 7.77 1.63 -18.37
N GLN A 236 8.43 1.82 -17.22
CA GLN A 236 9.65 1.08 -16.86
C GLN A 236 9.39 -0.42 -16.68
N ILE A 237 8.28 -0.79 -16.03
CA ILE A 237 7.89 -2.19 -15.86
C ILE A 237 7.61 -2.84 -17.22
N TYR A 238 6.86 -2.15 -18.09
CA TYR A 238 6.52 -2.64 -19.42
C TYR A 238 7.76 -2.75 -20.32
N ASP A 239 8.63 -1.73 -20.34
CA ASP A 239 9.86 -1.71 -21.13
C ASP A 239 10.82 -2.82 -20.66
N HIS A 240 10.87 -3.11 -19.35
CA HIS A 240 11.63 -4.23 -18.82
C HIS A 240 11.07 -5.57 -19.31
N TRP A 241 9.78 -5.79 -19.13
CA TRP A 241 9.09 -7.00 -19.59
C TRP A 241 9.28 -7.24 -21.09
N LEU A 242 9.17 -6.18 -21.91
CA LEU A 242 9.32 -6.30 -23.36
C LEU A 242 10.74 -6.71 -23.80
N LYS A 243 11.77 -6.35 -23.02
CA LYS A 243 13.18 -6.60 -23.32
C LYS A 243 13.69 -7.96 -22.85
N HIS A 244 13.00 -8.59 -21.90
CA HIS A 244 13.45 -9.81 -21.28
C HIS A 244 12.54 -10.97 -21.67
N THR A 245 13.15 -12.06 -22.11
CA THR A 245 12.45 -13.29 -22.50
C THR A 245 13.12 -14.50 -21.88
N ASP A 246 12.32 -15.53 -21.61
CA ASP A 246 12.84 -16.84 -21.26
C ASP A 246 13.54 -17.51 -22.48
N PRO A 247 14.17 -18.68 -22.33
CA PRO A 247 14.80 -19.40 -23.43
C PRO A 247 13.85 -19.79 -24.57
N ASN A 248 12.54 -19.77 -24.36
CA ASN A 248 11.53 -20.07 -25.38
C ASN A 248 11.02 -18.80 -26.08
N GLY A 249 11.52 -17.61 -25.71
CA GLY A 249 11.11 -16.34 -26.27
C GLY A 249 9.83 -15.74 -25.64
N ILE A 250 9.37 -16.26 -24.49
CA ILE A 250 8.23 -15.73 -23.75
C ILE A 250 8.70 -14.58 -22.87
N HIS A 251 8.01 -13.42 -22.93
CA HIS A 251 8.36 -12.26 -22.11
C HIS A 251 8.19 -12.54 -20.61
N VAL A 252 9.16 -12.06 -19.83
CA VAL A 252 9.22 -12.26 -18.38
C VAL A 252 9.41 -10.96 -17.62
N PHE A 253 8.88 -10.91 -16.39
CA PHE A 253 9.00 -9.76 -15.49
C PHE A 253 10.27 -9.81 -14.63
N ASP A 254 10.74 -11.00 -14.33
CA ASP A 254 11.92 -11.23 -13.50
C ASP A 254 12.47 -12.62 -13.73
N GLU A 255 13.73 -12.82 -13.33
CA GLU A 255 14.40 -14.10 -13.39
C GLU A 255 15.14 -14.38 -12.08
N TYR A 256 15.14 -15.63 -11.65
CA TYR A 256 15.79 -16.08 -10.44
C TYR A 256 16.61 -17.33 -10.72
N TYR A 257 17.86 -17.32 -10.29
CA TYR A 257 18.79 -18.42 -10.50
C TYR A 257 19.10 -19.10 -9.17
N GLN A 258 18.90 -20.42 -9.12
CA GLN A 258 19.34 -21.26 -8.01
C GLN A 258 20.29 -22.33 -8.57
N GLY A 259 21.58 -22.11 -8.40
CA GLY A 259 22.60 -22.91 -9.07
C GLY A 259 22.47 -22.83 -10.60
N ASN A 260 22.23 -23.95 -11.25
CA ASN A 260 22.05 -24.03 -12.71
C ASN A 260 20.56 -23.99 -13.16
N THR A 261 19.62 -23.83 -12.22
CA THR A 261 18.18 -23.79 -12.53
C THR A 261 17.70 -22.35 -12.55
N ALA A 262 17.11 -21.94 -13.67
CA ALA A 262 16.46 -20.64 -13.83
C ALA A 262 14.95 -20.77 -13.59
N SER A 263 14.39 -19.83 -12.86
CA SER A 263 12.94 -19.62 -12.71
C SER A 263 12.56 -18.26 -13.28
N PHE A 264 11.42 -18.18 -13.96
CA PHE A 264 10.98 -16.99 -14.67
C PHE A 264 9.63 -16.52 -14.16
N SER A 265 9.45 -15.21 -14.05
CA SER A 265 8.19 -14.58 -13.65
C SER A 265 7.37 -14.20 -14.88
N TYR A 266 6.19 -14.77 -15.03
CA TYR A 266 5.30 -14.53 -16.17
C TYR A 266 4.12 -13.61 -15.84
N GLU A 267 3.86 -13.32 -14.58
CA GLU A 267 2.77 -12.46 -14.13
C GLU A 267 3.29 -11.33 -13.25
N ALA A 268 2.64 -10.17 -13.36
CA ALA A 268 2.88 -9.02 -12.49
C ALA A 268 1.64 -8.71 -11.64
N VAL A 269 1.82 -8.60 -10.33
CA VAL A 269 0.82 -8.05 -9.42
C VAL A 269 1.25 -6.64 -9.02
N ILE A 270 0.51 -5.63 -9.49
CA ILE A 270 0.86 -4.21 -9.41
C ILE A 270 -0.08 -3.51 -8.42
N PHE A 271 0.46 -3.16 -7.26
CA PHE A 271 -0.25 -2.43 -6.22
C PHE A 271 -0.15 -0.93 -6.48
N LEU A 272 -1.28 -0.32 -6.86
CA LEU A 272 -1.41 1.11 -7.15
C LEU A 272 -2.75 1.61 -6.61
N ASN A 273 -2.73 2.40 -5.53
CA ASN A 273 -3.96 2.81 -4.84
C ASN A 273 -4.72 3.96 -5.54
N SER A 274 -4.87 3.86 -6.85
CA SER A 274 -5.61 4.85 -7.66
C SER A 274 -6.25 4.21 -8.88
N VAL A 275 -7.57 4.04 -8.86
CA VAL A 275 -8.32 3.61 -10.05
C VAL A 275 -8.13 4.60 -11.21
N LYS A 276 -8.03 5.91 -10.92
CA LYS A 276 -7.77 6.94 -11.94
C LYS A 276 -6.43 6.72 -12.64
N ASP A 277 -5.36 6.45 -11.89
CA ASP A 277 -4.03 6.23 -12.45
C ASP A 277 -3.97 4.90 -13.21
N ILE A 278 -4.60 3.85 -12.69
CA ILE A 278 -4.76 2.57 -13.39
C ILE A 278 -5.45 2.80 -14.74
N CYS A 279 -6.59 3.50 -14.77
CA CYS A 279 -7.29 3.82 -16.00
C CYS A 279 -6.45 4.68 -16.96
N THR A 280 -5.63 5.61 -16.45
CA THR A 280 -4.73 6.44 -17.26
C THR A 280 -3.65 5.59 -17.94
N ILE A 281 -3.04 4.66 -17.20
CA ILE A 281 -2.08 3.69 -17.72
C ILE A 281 -2.73 2.83 -18.79
N LEU A 282 -3.86 2.20 -18.48
CA LEU A 282 -4.56 1.30 -19.39
C LEU A 282 -5.09 2.02 -20.66
N ALA A 283 -5.55 3.26 -20.53
CA ALA A 283 -5.95 4.06 -21.69
C ALA A 283 -4.80 4.31 -22.68
N LYS A 284 -3.57 4.46 -22.17
CA LYS A 284 -2.38 4.56 -23.02
C LYS A 284 -2.11 3.24 -23.72
N TYR A 285 -1.97 2.15 -22.96
CA TYR A 285 -1.46 0.87 -23.48
C TYR A 285 -2.49 0.06 -24.26
N ILE A 286 -3.78 0.17 -23.95
CA ILE A 286 -4.84 -0.54 -24.67
C ILE A 286 -5.39 0.32 -25.80
N LYS A 287 -5.85 1.56 -25.49
CA LYS A 287 -6.65 2.35 -26.45
C LYS A 287 -5.77 3.12 -27.43
N LYS A 288 -4.64 3.72 -26.97
CA LYS A 288 -3.79 4.55 -27.84
C LYS A 288 -2.75 3.73 -28.56
N GLU A 289 -1.98 2.94 -27.84
CA GLU A 289 -0.81 2.21 -28.38
C GLU A 289 -1.14 0.78 -28.79
N ARG A 290 -2.23 0.19 -28.29
CA ARG A 290 -2.70 -1.18 -28.56
C ARG A 290 -1.63 -2.25 -28.29
N LEU A 291 -0.88 -2.09 -27.20
CA LEU A 291 0.25 -2.93 -26.82
C LEU A 291 -0.14 -4.05 -25.84
N ILE A 292 -1.25 -3.91 -25.13
CA ILE A 292 -1.73 -4.89 -24.15
C ILE A 292 -3.16 -5.27 -24.51
N ASN A 293 -3.44 -6.57 -24.49
CA ASN A 293 -4.78 -7.09 -24.70
C ASN A 293 -5.62 -6.93 -23.41
N PRO A 294 -6.83 -6.38 -23.44
CA PRO A 294 -7.72 -6.33 -22.27
C PRO A 294 -7.92 -7.68 -21.57
N ALA A 295 -7.90 -8.79 -22.31
CA ALA A 295 -8.06 -10.13 -21.76
C ALA A 295 -6.90 -10.56 -20.83
N ASP A 296 -5.72 -9.92 -20.95
CA ASP A 296 -4.53 -10.20 -20.14
C ASP A 296 -4.48 -9.36 -18.86
N ILE A 297 -5.59 -8.65 -18.52
CA ILE A 297 -5.64 -7.73 -17.41
C ILE A 297 -6.72 -8.12 -16.40
N THR A 298 -6.34 -8.13 -15.13
CA THR A 298 -7.25 -8.18 -13.99
C THR A 298 -7.15 -6.88 -13.19
N ILE A 299 -8.29 -6.27 -12.82
CA ILE A 299 -8.33 -5.06 -12.00
C ILE A 299 -9.08 -5.38 -10.69
N VAL A 300 -8.38 -5.29 -9.57
CA VAL A 300 -8.93 -5.55 -8.24
C VAL A 300 -9.05 -4.24 -7.47
N CYS A 301 -10.26 -3.73 -7.39
CA CYS A 301 -10.56 -2.50 -6.64
C CYS A 301 -11.93 -2.61 -5.95
N ARG A 302 -12.34 -1.55 -5.25
CA ARG A 302 -13.68 -1.49 -4.68
C ARG A 302 -14.73 -1.58 -5.81
N GLU A 303 -15.62 -2.57 -5.69
CA GLU A 303 -16.74 -2.73 -6.60
C GLU A 303 -17.79 -1.66 -6.31
N CYS A 304 -17.95 -0.74 -7.24
CA CYS A 304 -19.00 0.27 -7.23
C CYS A 304 -19.24 0.76 -8.66
N ALA A 305 -20.44 1.28 -8.91
CA ALA A 305 -20.85 1.76 -10.24
C ALA A 305 -19.85 2.77 -10.83
N GLU A 306 -19.30 3.65 -9.99
CA GLU A 306 -18.33 4.66 -10.42
C GLU A 306 -17.03 4.03 -10.94
N ASN A 307 -16.45 3.06 -10.21
CA ASN A 307 -15.21 2.41 -10.62
C ASN A 307 -15.44 1.54 -11.87
N THR A 308 -16.54 0.81 -11.91
CA THR A 308 -16.93 0.01 -13.08
C THR A 308 -17.05 0.90 -14.32
N ALA A 309 -17.74 2.05 -14.21
CA ALA A 309 -17.89 3.00 -15.31
C ALA A 309 -16.54 3.60 -15.76
N LYS A 310 -15.63 3.91 -14.82
CA LYS A 310 -14.28 4.40 -15.15
C LYS A 310 -13.48 3.38 -15.93
N VAL A 311 -13.50 2.12 -15.52
CA VAL A 311 -12.79 1.02 -16.17
C VAL A 311 -13.35 0.75 -17.56
N GLN A 312 -14.68 0.63 -17.70
CA GLN A 312 -15.37 0.40 -18.98
C GLN A 312 -15.20 1.55 -19.97
N LYS A 313 -14.99 2.79 -19.49
CA LYS A 313 -14.67 3.95 -20.35
C LYS A 313 -13.31 3.80 -21.04
N VAL A 314 -12.39 3.05 -20.47
CA VAL A 314 -11.10 2.73 -21.10
C VAL A 314 -11.32 1.73 -22.22
N ASP A 315 -11.91 0.59 -21.89
CA ASP A 315 -12.26 -0.46 -22.83
C ASP A 315 -13.44 -1.30 -22.30
N HIS A 316 -14.38 -1.67 -23.16
CA HIS A 316 -15.56 -2.47 -22.77
C HIS A 316 -15.21 -3.93 -22.39
N GLY A 317 -14.05 -4.42 -22.80
CA GLY A 317 -13.52 -5.74 -22.41
C GLY A 317 -12.95 -5.78 -20.99
N LEU A 318 -12.76 -4.61 -20.37
CA LEU A 318 -12.25 -4.52 -19.00
C LEU A 318 -13.41 -4.55 -17.99
N SER A 319 -13.18 -5.22 -16.88
CA SER A 319 -14.10 -5.25 -15.75
C SER A 319 -13.36 -5.16 -14.42
N VAL A 320 -14.06 -4.73 -13.38
CA VAL A 320 -13.60 -4.88 -12.01
C VAL A 320 -13.77 -6.35 -11.60
N ALA A 321 -12.69 -6.98 -11.16
CA ALA A 321 -12.76 -8.38 -10.76
C ALA A 321 -13.51 -8.53 -9.42
N THR A 322 -14.54 -9.35 -9.44
CA THR A 322 -15.32 -9.75 -8.25
C THR A 322 -14.61 -10.81 -7.43
N SER A 323 -13.79 -11.63 -8.08
CA SER A 323 -12.96 -12.68 -7.46
C SER A 323 -11.60 -12.75 -8.13
N ILE A 324 -10.60 -13.23 -7.38
CA ILE A 324 -9.27 -13.53 -7.91
C ILE A 324 -9.20 -15.02 -8.19
N PRO A 325 -8.47 -15.43 -9.26
CA PRO A 325 -8.31 -16.84 -9.58
C PRO A 325 -7.77 -17.62 -8.37
N LYS A 326 -8.40 -18.76 -8.07
CA LYS A 326 -7.97 -19.67 -6.99
C LYS A 326 -6.74 -20.46 -7.43
N ARG A 327 -6.16 -21.20 -6.50
CA ARG A 327 -5.01 -22.07 -6.77
C ARG A 327 -5.31 -23.03 -7.93
N GLY A 328 -4.41 -23.08 -8.93
CA GLY A 328 -4.56 -23.92 -10.11
C GLY A 328 -5.44 -23.35 -11.22
N GLN A 329 -6.01 -22.16 -11.04
CA GLN A 329 -6.72 -21.45 -12.12
C GLN A 329 -5.74 -20.55 -12.89
N HIS A 330 -6.12 -20.21 -14.13
CA HIS A 330 -5.33 -19.30 -14.97
C HIS A 330 -5.34 -17.88 -14.38
N HIS A 331 -4.16 -17.28 -14.30
CA HIS A 331 -3.95 -15.88 -13.90
C HIS A 331 -3.60 -15.04 -15.11
N THR A 332 -4.01 -13.78 -15.10
CA THR A 332 -3.67 -12.84 -16.18
C THR A 332 -2.23 -12.34 -16.03
N THR A 333 -1.63 -11.93 -17.12
CA THR A 333 -0.27 -11.38 -17.15
C THR A 333 -0.13 -10.13 -16.29
N TRP A 334 -1.17 -9.27 -16.27
CA TRP A 334 -1.18 -8.00 -15.56
C TRP A 334 -2.33 -7.95 -14.54
N THR A 335 -2.01 -7.90 -13.27
CA THR A 335 -3.02 -7.72 -12.21
C THR A 335 -2.79 -6.39 -11.50
N PHE A 336 -3.73 -5.46 -11.65
CA PHE A 336 -3.71 -4.17 -10.95
C PHE A 336 -4.56 -4.24 -9.67
N VAL A 337 -4.02 -3.72 -8.57
CA VAL A 337 -4.60 -3.88 -7.24
C VAL A 337 -4.63 -2.55 -6.52
N THR A 338 -5.77 -2.17 -5.97
CA THR A 338 -5.89 -1.02 -5.06
C THR A 338 -5.85 -1.48 -3.59
N ARG A 339 -5.79 -0.52 -2.66
CA ARG A 339 -5.72 -0.78 -1.21
C ARG A 339 -6.79 -1.72 -0.67
N THR A 340 -7.94 -1.81 -1.34
CA THR A 340 -9.03 -2.74 -0.97
C THR A 340 -8.55 -4.20 -0.88
N ALA A 341 -7.51 -4.56 -1.62
CA ALA A 341 -6.98 -5.92 -1.67
C ALA A 341 -5.69 -6.12 -0.83
N PHE A 342 -5.07 -5.05 -0.27
CA PHE A 342 -3.89 -5.21 0.59
C PHE A 342 -4.16 -6.10 1.80
N GLU A 343 -5.37 -6.04 2.33
CA GLU A 343 -5.76 -6.71 3.57
C GLU A 343 -6.73 -7.89 3.38
N GLY A 344 -7.23 -8.13 2.16
CA GLY A 344 -8.36 -9.06 2.00
C GLY A 344 -8.30 -10.05 0.86
N VAL A 345 -7.25 -10.02 0.05
CA VAL A 345 -7.18 -10.81 -1.19
C VAL A 345 -5.87 -11.57 -1.25
N ASP A 346 -5.96 -12.89 -1.38
CA ASP A 346 -4.80 -13.77 -1.51
C ASP A 346 -4.53 -14.08 -2.98
N PHE A 347 -3.27 -14.00 -3.41
CA PHE A 347 -2.82 -14.31 -4.76
C PHE A 347 -2.16 -15.68 -4.80
N TYR A 348 -2.58 -16.50 -5.76
CA TYR A 348 -2.09 -17.87 -5.95
C TYR A 348 -1.33 -18.03 -7.25
N ASN A 349 -0.74 -16.95 -7.76
CA ASN A 349 0.09 -16.96 -8.94
C ASN A 349 1.41 -17.70 -8.64
N PRO A 350 1.77 -18.72 -9.42
CA PRO A 350 2.95 -19.53 -9.12
C PRO A 350 4.28 -18.81 -9.41
N THR A 351 4.27 -17.78 -10.27
CA THR A 351 5.48 -17.10 -10.75
C THR A 351 5.38 -15.58 -10.66
N ALA A 352 4.35 -15.02 -10.02
CA ALA A 352 4.13 -13.57 -10.04
C ALA A 352 5.21 -12.80 -9.31
N SER A 353 5.68 -11.72 -9.95
CA SER A 353 6.46 -10.65 -9.33
C SER A 353 5.55 -9.57 -8.77
N THR A 354 5.93 -9.02 -7.63
CA THR A 354 5.19 -7.96 -6.93
C THR A 354 5.78 -6.59 -7.23
N TYR A 355 4.93 -5.68 -7.68
CA TYR A 355 5.24 -4.28 -7.94
C TYR A 355 4.38 -3.37 -7.06
N VAL A 356 4.99 -2.35 -6.46
CA VAL A 356 4.29 -1.35 -5.67
C VAL A 356 4.59 0.02 -6.24
N ILE A 357 3.55 0.75 -6.64
CA ILE A 357 3.68 2.12 -7.17
C ILE A 357 3.08 3.07 -6.15
N THR A 358 3.90 3.95 -5.59
CA THR A 358 3.51 4.91 -4.55
C THR A 358 3.93 6.31 -4.91
N ASN A 359 3.17 7.30 -4.44
CA ASN A 359 3.46 8.71 -4.69
C ASN A 359 3.28 9.52 -3.41
N TYR A 360 4.38 9.88 -2.78
CA TYR A 360 4.38 10.63 -1.51
C TYR A 360 3.99 12.11 -1.65
N ASN A 361 3.76 12.61 -2.85
CA ASN A 361 3.14 13.92 -3.08
C ASN A 361 1.60 13.87 -3.03
N VAL A 362 1.02 12.66 -2.95
CA VAL A 362 -0.43 12.42 -2.92
C VAL A 362 -0.74 11.48 -1.76
N SER A 363 -1.33 12.00 -0.70
CA SER A 363 -1.58 11.26 0.54
C SER A 363 -2.32 9.93 0.35
N SER A 364 -3.28 9.86 -0.58
CA SER A 364 -4.01 8.64 -0.89
C SER A 364 -3.16 7.56 -1.59
N LEU A 365 -2.03 7.93 -2.18
CA LEU A 365 -1.10 7.02 -2.85
C LEU A 365 0.10 6.65 -1.98
N CYS A 366 0.21 7.22 -0.77
CA CYS A 366 1.24 6.84 0.17
C CYS A 366 0.98 5.45 0.74
N ILE A 367 2.05 4.71 0.94
CA ILE A 367 2.05 3.44 1.66
C ILE A 367 2.99 3.53 2.87
N ASP A 368 2.61 2.87 3.93
CA ASP A 368 3.47 2.66 5.08
C ASP A 368 4.32 1.40 4.83
N ILE A 369 5.62 1.61 4.69
CA ILE A 369 6.55 0.52 4.39
C ILE A 369 6.61 -0.50 5.52
N ALA A 370 6.48 -0.04 6.77
CA ALA A 370 6.51 -0.90 7.94
C ALA A 370 5.32 -1.84 8.03
N SER A 371 4.17 -1.40 7.54
CA SER A 371 2.93 -2.13 7.71
C SER A 371 2.31 -2.58 6.39
N ASP A 372 2.33 -1.77 5.32
CA ASP A 372 1.69 -2.14 4.05
C ASP A 372 2.55 -3.13 3.25
N ILE A 373 3.88 -2.99 3.19
CA ILE A 373 4.73 -3.91 2.44
C ILE A 373 4.66 -5.35 2.97
N PRO A 374 4.80 -5.62 4.28
CA PRO A 374 4.60 -6.96 4.80
C PRO A 374 3.19 -7.53 4.52
N GLN A 375 2.17 -6.68 4.55
CA GLN A 375 0.80 -7.09 4.20
C GLN A 375 0.68 -7.46 2.72
N ILE A 376 1.24 -6.65 1.82
CA ILE A 376 1.24 -6.89 0.37
C ILE A 376 1.97 -8.19 0.04
N ILE A 377 3.19 -8.36 0.55
CA ILE A 377 4.01 -9.57 0.32
C ILE A 377 3.31 -10.81 0.88
N GLY A 378 2.73 -10.69 2.07
CA GLY A 378 1.98 -11.78 2.70
C GLY A 378 0.75 -12.23 1.92
N ARG A 379 0.32 -11.52 0.88
CA ARG A 379 -0.78 -11.96 0.00
C ARG A 379 -0.33 -12.95 -1.09
N GLN A 380 0.96 -13.05 -1.37
CA GLN A 380 1.50 -14.10 -2.26
C GLN A 380 1.55 -15.42 -1.49
N ARG A 381 0.62 -16.34 -1.78
CA ARG A 381 0.39 -17.57 -1.01
C ARG A 381 1.10 -18.81 -1.55
N VAL A 382 1.70 -18.73 -2.73
CA VAL A 382 2.44 -19.84 -3.31
C VAL A 382 3.84 -19.87 -2.73
N LEU A 383 4.13 -20.82 -1.85
CA LEU A 383 5.41 -20.94 -1.14
C LEU A 383 6.58 -21.20 -2.11
N ASP A 384 6.33 -21.94 -3.17
CA ASP A 384 7.34 -22.30 -4.18
C ASP A 384 7.59 -21.19 -5.21
N ASN A 385 6.88 -20.05 -5.12
CA ASN A 385 7.16 -18.91 -5.98
C ASN A 385 8.45 -18.22 -5.52
N PRO A 386 9.55 -18.25 -6.29
CA PRO A 386 10.83 -17.66 -5.89
C PRO A 386 10.80 -16.13 -5.81
N PHE A 387 9.76 -15.49 -6.40
CA PHE A 387 9.58 -14.04 -6.40
C PHE A 387 8.68 -13.55 -5.28
N ARG A 388 8.09 -14.43 -4.47
CA ARG A 388 7.06 -14.06 -3.50
C ARG A 388 7.54 -13.10 -2.41
N CYS A 389 8.81 -13.18 -2.02
CA CYS A 389 9.41 -12.29 -1.02
C CYS A 389 10.22 -11.15 -1.65
N VAL A 390 10.10 -10.94 -2.97
CA VAL A 390 10.72 -9.83 -3.68
C VAL A 390 9.66 -8.78 -4.01
N VAL A 391 9.94 -7.53 -3.67
CA VAL A 391 9.07 -6.39 -3.99
C VAL A 391 9.81 -5.32 -4.77
N ASN A 392 9.25 -4.93 -5.91
CA ASN A 392 9.75 -3.84 -6.74
C ASN A 392 8.96 -2.56 -6.39
N ILE A 393 9.60 -1.58 -5.75
CA ILE A 393 8.95 -0.37 -5.24
C ILE A 393 9.30 0.82 -6.13
N PHE A 394 8.30 1.36 -6.79
CA PHE A 394 8.37 2.60 -7.57
C PHE A 394 7.79 3.74 -6.76
N PHE A 395 8.59 4.77 -6.47
CA PHE A 395 8.18 5.82 -5.54
C PHE A 395 8.60 7.21 -6.00
N THR A 396 7.82 8.21 -5.62
CA THR A 396 8.22 9.61 -5.68
C THR A 396 8.68 10.05 -4.29
N THR A 397 9.59 11.02 -4.22
CA THR A 397 9.97 11.66 -2.96
C THR A 397 9.26 12.99 -2.81
N ASN A 398 8.84 13.33 -1.59
CA ASN A 398 8.42 14.69 -1.25
C ASN A 398 9.58 15.38 -0.50
N SER A 399 10.18 16.39 -1.12
CA SER A 399 11.32 17.11 -0.57
C SER A 399 10.95 18.38 0.22
N ASN A 400 9.68 18.77 0.24
CA ASN A 400 9.24 20.07 0.75
C ASN A 400 8.43 19.91 2.04
N TYR A 401 8.93 19.12 2.98
CA TYR A 401 8.26 18.98 4.26
C TYR A 401 8.89 19.93 5.29
N ASP A 402 8.06 20.79 5.86
CA ASP A 402 8.43 21.76 6.89
C ASP A 402 7.74 21.40 8.21
N ASP A 403 8.53 20.97 9.20
CA ASP A 403 8.03 20.61 10.54
C ASP A 403 7.39 21.78 11.26
N ALA A 404 7.90 22.99 11.09
CA ALA A 404 7.36 24.20 11.73
C ALA A 404 6.00 24.57 11.12
N ALA A 405 5.88 24.47 9.78
CA ALA A 405 4.60 24.68 9.10
C ALA A 405 3.55 23.66 9.51
N TYR A 406 3.95 22.40 9.70
CA TYR A 406 3.03 21.37 10.20
C TYR A 406 2.57 21.63 11.62
N ALA A 407 3.48 21.94 12.53
CA ALA A 407 3.16 22.26 13.92
C ALA A 407 2.22 23.48 14.00
N ALA A 408 2.45 24.51 13.19
CA ALA A 408 1.58 25.67 13.10
C ALA A 408 0.17 25.31 12.58
N MET A 409 0.10 24.44 11.57
CA MET A 409 -1.17 23.94 11.05
C MET A 409 -1.94 23.14 12.11
N GLN A 410 -1.28 22.23 12.84
CA GLN A 410 -1.91 21.48 13.93
C GLN A 410 -2.44 22.42 15.03
N ALA A 411 -1.63 23.35 15.50
CA ALA A 411 -2.04 24.32 16.50
C ALA A 411 -3.27 25.14 16.07
N ALA A 412 -3.32 25.54 14.79
CA ALA A 412 -4.48 26.24 14.24
C ALA A 412 -5.75 25.35 14.22
N LYS A 413 -5.60 24.07 13.86
CA LYS A 413 -6.70 23.09 13.89
C LYS A 413 -7.19 22.82 15.32
N GLU A 414 -6.29 22.69 16.27
CA GLU A 414 -6.64 22.52 17.69
C GLU A 414 -7.39 23.73 18.22
N GLN A 415 -6.93 24.93 17.90
CA GLN A 415 -7.60 26.18 18.30
C GLN A 415 -9.00 26.28 17.65
N ASP A 416 -9.13 25.98 16.35
CA ASP A 416 -10.44 25.93 15.67
C ASP A 416 -11.36 24.89 16.32
N THR A 417 -10.82 23.73 16.67
CA THR A 417 -11.55 22.67 17.39
C THR A 417 -12.12 23.15 18.70
N GLN A 418 -11.33 23.81 19.55
CA GLN A 418 -11.78 24.34 20.82
C GLN A 418 -12.83 25.45 20.65
N ASN A 419 -12.63 26.32 19.67
CA ASN A 419 -13.59 27.36 19.33
C ASN A 419 -14.94 26.78 18.91
N GLN A 420 -14.92 25.74 18.07
CA GLN A 420 -16.14 25.05 17.62
C GLN A 420 -16.85 24.34 18.78
N ILE A 421 -16.12 23.61 19.63
CA ILE A 421 -16.71 22.94 20.80
C ILE A 421 -17.37 23.99 21.72
N THR A 422 -16.69 25.08 21.99
CA THR A 422 -17.22 26.16 22.86
C THR A 422 -18.47 26.79 22.25
N LEU A 423 -18.43 27.13 20.96
CA LEU A 423 -19.55 27.74 20.25
C LEU A 423 -20.80 26.85 20.27
N TRP A 424 -20.63 25.58 19.91
CA TRP A 424 -21.76 24.68 19.73
C TRP A 424 -22.27 24.06 21.04
N SER A 425 -21.42 23.97 22.07
CA SER A 425 -21.86 23.54 23.41
C SER A 425 -22.72 24.60 24.12
N GLY A 426 -22.54 25.88 23.77
CA GLY A 426 -23.28 27.01 24.35
C GLY A 426 -24.60 27.35 23.65
N ALA A 427 -25.02 26.58 22.64
CA ALA A 427 -26.15 26.93 21.76
C ALA A 427 -27.55 26.84 22.41
N GLY A 428 -27.68 26.29 23.61
CA GLY A 428 -28.92 26.29 24.41
C GLY A 428 -30.15 25.74 23.69
N SER A 429 -31.21 26.53 23.57
CA SER A 429 -32.48 26.10 22.96
C SER A 429 -32.44 25.86 21.44
N VAL A 430 -31.38 26.28 20.76
CA VAL A 430 -31.17 26.03 19.30
C VAL A 430 -30.15 24.92 19.05
N GLN A 431 -29.90 24.06 20.02
CA GLN A 431 -28.85 23.05 20.00
C GLN A 431 -29.00 22.04 18.81
N GLU A 432 -30.22 21.63 18.48
CA GLU A 432 -30.43 20.70 17.37
C GLU A 432 -30.06 21.31 16.00
N THR A 433 -30.49 22.57 15.76
CA THR A 433 -30.12 23.31 14.54
C THR A 433 -28.60 23.56 14.50
N ALA A 434 -28.03 23.90 15.63
CA ALA A 434 -26.61 24.13 15.78
C ALA A 434 -25.79 22.87 15.47
N LEU A 435 -26.20 21.69 15.97
CA LEU A 435 -25.57 20.41 15.70
C LEU A 435 -25.71 20.01 14.24
N SER A 436 -26.87 20.24 13.61
CA SER A 436 -27.07 20.01 12.18
C SER A 436 -26.10 20.85 11.34
N ASN A 437 -25.98 22.14 11.65
CA ASN A 437 -25.03 23.03 10.96
C ASN A 437 -23.58 22.59 11.14
N LEU A 438 -23.21 22.13 12.34
CA LEU A 438 -21.87 21.58 12.60
C LEU A 438 -21.63 20.31 11.79
N GLN A 439 -22.60 19.42 11.70
CA GLN A 439 -22.52 18.19 10.87
C GLN A 439 -22.36 18.53 9.39
N ASP A 440 -23.07 19.53 8.88
CA ASP A 440 -22.93 20.00 7.51
C ASP A 440 -21.52 20.58 7.24
N LEU A 441 -20.97 21.35 8.18
CA LEU A 441 -19.61 21.87 8.10
C LEU A 441 -18.57 20.74 8.08
N ILE A 442 -18.74 19.73 8.94
CA ILE A 442 -17.86 18.54 8.96
C ILE A 442 -17.99 17.77 7.63
N ALA A 443 -19.19 17.62 7.07
CA ALA A 443 -19.41 16.96 5.80
C ALA A 443 -18.75 17.69 4.62
N LEU A 444 -18.73 19.04 4.65
CA LEU A 444 -18.06 19.86 3.63
C LEU A 444 -16.52 19.75 3.68
N ASP A 445 -15.94 19.76 4.87
CA ASP A 445 -14.49 19.62 5.07
C ASP A 445 -14.17 18.79 6.33
N PRO A 446 -14.17 17.46 6.20
CA PRO A 446 -13.91 16.54 7.31
C PRO A 446 -12.50 16.68 7.93
N ASN A 447 -11.58 17.27 7.20
CA ASN A 447 -10.18 17.43 7.63
C ASN A 447 -9.86 18.80 8.22
N ARG A 448 -10.85 19.69 8.31
CA ARG A 448 -10.67 21.07 8.80
C ARG A 448 -10.17 21.11 10.24
N ASN A 449 -10.79 20.30 11.11
CA ASN A 449 -10.48 20.25 12.54
C ASN A 449 -10.76 18.85 13.12
N TYR A 450 -10.62 18.72 14.44
CA TYR A 450 -10.81 17.46 15.17
C TYR A 450 -12.16 17.36 15.90
N VAL A 451 -13.13 18.23 15.58
CA VAL A 451 -14.49 18.13 16.14
C VAL A 451 -15.28 17.04 15.46
N ARG A 452 -16.00 16.25 16.24
CA ARG A 452 -17.05 15.33 15.75
C ARG A 452 -18.25 15.40 16.69
N VAL A 453 -19.42 15.04 16.19
CA VAL A 453 -20.64 14.96 16.99
C VAL A 453 -20.79 13.53 17.51
N VAL A 454 -20.50 13.33 18.78
CA VAL A 454 -20.59 12.04 19.47
C VAL A 454 -21.74 12.10 20.46
N ASN A 455 -22.72 11.20 20.35
CA ASN A 455 -23.90 11.15 21.22
C ASN A 455 -24.63 12.52 21.33
N GLY A 456 -24.74 13.24 20.20
CA GLY A 456 -25.40 14.54 20.14
C GLY A 456 -24.64 15.70 20.78
N LYS A 457 -23.34 15.53 21.01
CA LYS A 457 -22.48 16.60 21.58
C LYS A 457 -21.22 16.79 20.74
N PRO A 458 -20.77 18.04 20.53
CA PRO A 458 -19.49 18.29 19.89
C PRO A 458 -18.35 17.90 20.83
N GLN A 459 -17.46 17.05 20.34
CA GLN A 459 -16.32 16.54 21.12
C GLN A 459 -15.04 16.61 20.31
N TYR A 460 -13.93 16.79 21.00
CA TYR A 460 -12.59 16.60 20.44
C TYR A 460 -12.32 15.12 20.18
N THR A 461 -11.82 14.80 19.00
CA THR A 461 -11.52 13.43 18.61
C THR A 461 -10.01 13.24 18.47
N GLU A 462 -9.37 12.76 19.55
CA GLU A 462 -7.93 12.47 19.58
C GLU A 462 -7.50 11.52 18.48
N LEU A 463 -8.36 10.57 18.12
CA LEU A 463 -8.09 9.58 17.09
C LEU A 463 -7.83 10.21 15.70
N LEU A 464 -8.50 11.33 15.37
CA LEU A 464 -8.24 12.08 14.13
C LEU A 464 -6.87 12.75 14.16
N ARG A 465 -6.46 13.30 15.28
CA ARG A 465 -5.14 13.90 15.46
C ARG A 465 -4.05 12.84 15.31
N ILE A 466 -4.21 11.69 15.97
CA ILE A 466 -3.29 10.56 15.87
C ILE A 466 -3.18 10.06 14.42
N ALA A 467 -4.30 9.96 13.70
CA ALA A 467 -4.29 9.54 12.29
C ALA A 467 -3.64 10.60 11.38
N GLU A 468 -3.70 11.86 11.75
CA GLU A 468 -3.00 12.92 11.02
C GLU A 468 -1.49 12.84 11.25
N ASP A 469 -1.05 12.64 12.49
CA ASP A 469 0.36 12.42 12.83
C ASP A 469 0.92 11.17 12.12
N TYR A 470 0.19 10.06 12.15
CA TYR A 470 0.56 8.86 11.41
C TYR A 470 0.70 9.12 9.90
N SER A 471 -0.27 9.82 9.31
CA SER A 471 -0.22 10.15 7.87
C SER A 471 0.94 11.07 7.53
N ARG A 472 1.25 12.02 8.42
CA ARG A 472 2.41 12.88 8.31
C ARG A 472 3.71 12.07 8.35
N ASP A 473 3.83 11.19 9.33
CA ASP A 473 5.06 10.42 9.50
C ASP A 473 5.32 9.50 8.31
N ILE A 474 4.29 8.94 7.68
CA ILE A 474 4.41 8.25 6.40
C ILE A 474 4.97 9.18 5.32
N LEU A 475 4.47 10.42 5.24
CA LEU A 475 4.92 11.40 4.25
C LEU A 475 6.35 11.88 4.50
N VAL A 476 6.75 12.07 5.75
CA VAL A 476 8.07 12.54 6.16
C VAL A 476 9.10 11.44 6.10
N ASN A 477 8.72 10.28 6.64
CA ASN A 477 9.53 9.08 6.61
C ASN A 477 9.51 8.39 5.25
N HIS A 478 9.19 9.11 4.18
CA HIS A 478 9.21 8.61 2.80
C HIS A 478 10.54 7.98 2.39
N SER A 479 11.42 7.83 3.32
CA SER A 479 12.47 6.87 3.22
C SER A 479 11.84 5.48 3.17
N VAL A 480 11.58 5.04 1.96
CA VAL A 480 11.37 3.63 1.59
C VAL A 480 12.40 2.72 2.28
N TRP A 481 13.30 3.30 3.01
CA TRP A 481 14.47 2.75 3.65
C TRP A 481 14.31 2.48 5.13
N TYR A 482 13.37 3.13 5.78
CA TYR A 482 13.33 3.16 7.25
C TYR A 482 13.09 1.77 7.84
N VAL A 483 12.45 0.91 7.10
CA VAL A 483 12.03 -0.40 7.62
C VAL A 483 12.79 -1.57 7.04
N ILE A 484 13.30 -1.41 5.83
CA ILE A 484 14.19 -2.40 5.23
C ILE A 484 15.61 -2.03 5.62
N ARG A 485 15.87 -1.98 6.91
CA ARG A 485 17.23 -2.08 7.41
C ARG A 485 17.71 -3.48 7.04
N SER A 486 18.50 -3.54 5.97
CA SER A 486 19.24 -4.76 5.75
C SER A 486 20.06 -5.02 7.00
N ALA A 487 19.97 -6.20 7.56
CA ALA A 487 20.90 -6.72 8.56
C ALA A 487 22.37 -6.69 8.07
N GLN A 488 22.64 -6.15 6.90
CA GLN A 488 23.88 -6.19 6.13
C GLN A 488 24.77 -4.96 6.27
N SER A 489 24.43 -3.96 7.10
CA SER A 489 25.36 -2.85 7.41
C SER A 489 26.70 -3.33 8.01
N THR A 490 26.81 -4.60 8.37
CA THR A 490 28.04 -5.22 8.89
C THR A 490 29.10 -5.51 7.82
N HIS A 491 28.72 -5.50 6.53
CA HIS A 491 29.63 -5.89 5.44
C HIS A 491 30.28 -4.73 4.71
N TYR A 492 29.89 -3.49 4.99
CA TYR A 492 30.47 -2.34 4.32
C TYR A 492 31.92 -2.07 4.76
N SER A 493 32.73 -1.61 3.82
CA SER A 493 34.08 -1.11 4.09
C SER A 493 34.07 0.05 5.09
N GLN A 494 35.22 0.32 5.71
CA GLN A 494 35.35 1.42 6.68
C GLN A 494 35.02 2.79 6.05
N ALA A 495 35.35 2.98 4.78
CA ALA A 495 35.05 4.21 4.04
C ALA A 495 33.54 4.42 3.87
N VAL A 496 32.81 3.36 3.50
CA VAL A 496 31.34 3.39 3.36
C VAL A 496 30.65 3.58 4.72
N LYS A 497 31.15 2.95 5.78
CA LYS A 497 30.62 3.18 7.14
C LYS A 497 30.80 4.62 7.61
N GLN A 498 31.95 5.24 7.31
CA GLN A 498 32.17 6.65 7.61
C GLN A 498 31.28 7.55 6.79
N LEU A 499 31.09 7.25 5.49
CA LEU A 499 30.15 7.99 4.64
C LEU A 499 28.72 7.91 5.20
N LEU A 500 28.25 6.72 5.56
CA LEU A 500 26.93 6.53 6.18
C LEU A 500 26.73 7.40 7.42
N MET A 501 27.70 7.43 8.34
CA MET A 501 27.64 8.31 9.52
C MET A 501 27.54 9.78 9.15
N GLN A 502 28.23 10.22 8.10
CA GLN A 502 28.16 11.61 7.63
C GLN A 502 26.84 11.92 6.95
N LEU A 503 26.30 10.98 6.16
CA LEU A 503 25.01 11.14 5.48
C LEU A 503 23.83 11.22 6.46
N GLN A 504 23.95 10.58 7.62
CA GLN A 504 22.93 10.59 8.68
C GLN A 504 22.93 11.88 9.52
N GLN A 505 23.94 12.76 9.36
CA GLN A 505 23.99 14.02 10.11
C GLN A 505 22.84 14.94 9.71
N PRO A 506 21.95 15.36 10.63
CA PRO A 506 20.79 16.20 10.31
C PRO A 506 21.15 17.57 9.71
N LYS A 507 22.33 18.09 10.05
CA LYS A 507 22.84 19.37 9.53
C LYS A 507 23.30 19.33 8.08
N ASN A 508 23.48 18.15 7.50
CA ASN A 508 23.98 18.04 6.13
C ASN A 508 22.85 18.20 5.13
N THR A 509 22.92 19.27 4.33
CA THR A 509 22.00 19.53 3.23
C THR A 509 22.12 18.44 2.15
N MET A 510 21.14 18.34 1.26
CA MET A 510 21.19 17.39 0.14
C MET A 510 22.43 17.63 -0.72
N ALA A 511 22.77 18.87 -1.02
CA ALA A 511 23.99 19.23 -1.76
C ALA A 511 25.27 18.75 -1.06
N THR A 512 25.35 18.92 0.27
CA THR A 512 26.47 18.40 1.08
C THR A 512 26.54 16.88 1.02
N LYS A 513 25.42 16.19 1.14
CA LYS A 513 25.34 14.73 1.07
C LYS A 513 25.82 14.20 -0.29
N ILE A 514 25.38 14.81 -1.40
CA ILE A 514 25.84 14.47 -2.75
C ILE A 514 27.34 14.68 -2.90
N SER A 515 27.86 15.81 -2.41
CA SER A 515 29.31 16.09 -2.43
C SER A 515 30.11 15.03 -1.67
N LEU A 516 29.65 14.62 -0.49
CA LEU A 516 30.30 13.56 0.31
C LEU A 516 30.34 12.22 -0.43
N VAL A 517 29.24 11.86 -1.12
CA VAL A 517 29.19 10.65 -1.95
C VAL A 517 30.19 10.75 -3.10
N CYS A 518 30.24 11.90 -3.82
CA CYS A 518 31.23 12.11 -4.89
C CYS A 518 32.66 11.93 -4.38
N GLN A 519 32.98 12.51 -3.23
CA GLN A 519 34.31 12.37 -2.62
C GLN A 519 34.61 10.89 -2.27
N CYS A 520 33.65 10.19 -1.67
CA CYS A 520 33.84 8.78 -1.32
C CYS A 520 34.02 7.91 -2.57
N MET A 521 33.22 8.12 -3.62
CA MET A 521 33.34 7.39 -4.89
C MET A 521 34.69 7.64 -5.58
N ALA A 522 35.19 8.89 -5.53
CA ALA A 522 36.48 9.24 -6.12
C ALA A 522 37.69 8.63 -5.37
N THR A 523 37.54 8.33 -4.07
CA THR A 523 38.61 7.81 -3.22
C THR A 523 38.47 6.33 -2.86
N SER A 524 37.30 5.74 -3.11
CA SER A 524 37.02 4.34 -2.77
C SER A 524 37.75 3.39 -3.71
N GLN A 525 38.29 2.31 -3.14
CA GLN A 525 38.84 1.19 -3.91
C GLN A 525 37.74 0.36 -4.60
N ASN A 526 36.50 0.45 -4.12
CA ASN A 526 35.33 -0.21 -4.67
C ASN A 526 34.16 0.80 -4.77
N PRO A 527 34.07 1.59 -5.85
CA PRO A 527 32.96 2.53 -6.06
C PRO A 527 31.58 1.85 -6.13
N GLU A 528 31.52 0.59 -6.58
CA GLU A 528 30.28 -0.18 -6.66
C GLU A 528 29.66 -0.38 -5.29
N GLU A 529 30.46 -0.57 -4.25
CA GLU A 529 29.98 -0.70 -2.87
C GLU A 529 29.28 0.58 -2.37
N VAL A 530 29.80 1.74 -2.75
CA VAL A 530 29.16 3.05 -2.46
C VAL A 530 27.81 3.13 -3.15
N PHE A 531 27.76 2.71 -4.40
CA PHE A 531 26.54 2.71 -5.20
C PHE A 531 25.51 1.75 -4.62
N GLU A 532 25.93 0.54 -4.28
CA GLU A 532 25.11 -0.49 -3.65
C GLU A 532 24.56 -0.02 -2.28
N MET A 533 25.39 0.63 -1.47
CA MET A 533 24.98 1.25 -0.22
C MET A 533 23.89 2.31 -0.44
N LEU A 534 24.06 3.19 -1.44
CA LEU A 534 23.07 4.23 -1.75
C LEU A 534 21.71 3.63 -2.15
N PHE A 535 21.71 2.47 -2.81
CA PHE A 535 20.48 1.77 -3.17
C PHE A 535 19.88 0.97 -2.01
N ARG A 536 20.67 0.52 -1.05
CA ARG A 536 20.22 -0.26 0.10
C ARG A 536 19.81 0.60 1.29
N GLU A 537 20.32 1.83 1.38
CA GLU A 537 20.10 2.73 2.51
C GLU A 537 19.18 3.92 2.13
N GLU A 538 18.98 4.87 3.03
CA GLU A 538 18.03 6.00 2.90
C GLU A 538 18.35 7.03 1.80
N TYR A 539 19.14 6.68 0.77
CA TYR A 539 19.75 7.66 -0.14
C TYR A 539 19.33 7.51 -1.60
N SER A 540 18.15 6.97 -1.85
CA SER A 540 17.63 6.71 -3.19
C SER A 540 17.62 7.92 -4.11
N ARG A 541 17.36 9.12 -3.58
CA ARG A 541 17.42 10.34 -4.38
C ARG A 541 18.85 10.66 -4.80
N ILE A 542 19.82 10.40 -3.94
CA ILE A 542 21.24 10.54 -4.30
C ILE A 542 21.60 9.48 -5.33
N ALA A 543 21.26 8.21 -5.07
CA ALA A 543 21.47 7.12 -6.01
C ALA A 543 20.87 7.40 -7.39
N TYR A 544 19.66 7.98 -7.43
CA TYR A 544 19.00 8.39 -8.68
C TYR A 544 19.84 9.39 -9.49
N TYR A 545 20.44 10.40 -8.84
CA TYR A 545 21.31 11.34 -9.55
C TYR A 545 22.55 10.65 -10.12
N PHE A 546 23.17 9.75 -9.38
CA PHE A 546 24.33 8.98 -9.85
C PHE A 546 23.98 7.93 -10.91
N HIS A 547 22.74 7.48 -10.96
CA HIS A 547 22.27 6.59 -12.02
C HIS A 547 21.97 7.32 -13.32
N GLU A 548 21.35 8.50 -13.24
CA GLU A 548 20.89 9.26 -14.41
C GLU A 548 21.95 10.23 -14.97
N LEU A 549 22.91 10.64 -14.15
CA LEU A 549 23.96 11.60 -14.51
C LEU A 549 25.34 11.00 -14.31
N THR A 550 26.27 11.38 -15.15
CA THR A 550 27.69 11.07 -14.90
C THR A 550 28.22 11.88 -13.72
N LEU A 551 29.27 11.39 -13.07
CA LEU A 551 29.93 12.08 -11.95
C LEU A 551 30.34 13.51 -12.35
N GLU A 552 30.86 13.70 -13.55
CA GLU A 552 31.25 15.01 -14.10
C GLU A 552 30.07 15.99 -14.16
N ARG A 553 28.91 15.54 -14.60
CA ARG A 553 27.70 16.37 -14.67
C ARG A 553 27.17 16.72 -13.28
N ILE A 554 27.23 15.80 -12.34
CA ILE A 554 26.85 16.06 -10.94
C ILE A 554 27.76 17.15 -10.36
N VAL A 555 29.07 17.04 -10.55
CA VAL A 555 30.06 18.05 -10.10
C VAL A 555 29.84 19.40 -10.82
N ALA A 556 29.63 19.38 -12.13
CA ALA A 556 29.36 20.60 -12.92
C ALA A 556 28.08 21.33 -12.51
N SER A 557 27.08 20.60 -12.00
CA SER A 557 25.86 21.20 -11.45
C SER A 557 26.08 21.99 -10.14
N GLY A 558 27.26 21.85 -9.51
CA GLY A 558 27.56 22.37 -8.18
C GLY A 558 26.71 21.70 -7.10
N PHE A 559 26.33 20.41 -7.29
CA PHE A 559 25.48 19.63 -6.41
C PHE A 559 24.05 20.21 -6.21
N ASN A 560 23.62 21.05 -7.13
CA ASN A 560 22.31 21.69 -7.08
C ASN A 560 21.23 20.75 -7.62
N THR A 561 20.36 20.30 -6.74
CA THR A 561 19.31 19.31 -7.08
C THR A 561 18.35 19.79 -8.16
N THR A 562 18.00 21.09 -8.17
CA THR A 562 17.12 21.67 -9.20
C THR A 562 17.76 21.62 -10.58
N LYS A 563 19.05 21.95 -10.67
CA LYS A 563 19.79 21.86 -11.94
C LYS A 563 19.91 20.41 -12.41
N MET A 564 20.21 19.50 -11.50
CA MET A 564 20.28 18.06 -11.82
C MET A 564 18.94 17.52 -12.29
N ASP A 565 17.84 17.85 -11.60
CA ASP A 565 16.49 17.45 -12.00
C ASP A 565 16.12 17.99 -13.40
N GLN A 566 16.49 19.22 -13.71
CA GLN A 566 16.29 19.82 -15.05
C GLN A 566 17.11 19.09 -16.11
N GLU A 567 18.36 18.78 -15.83
CA GLU A 567 19.25 18.08 -16.77
C GLU A 567 18.77 16.65 -17.04
N ILE A 568 18.36 15.91 -16.00
CA ILE A 568 17.78 14.57 -16.16
C ILE A 568 16.51 14.64 -17.00
N TYR A 569 15.66 15.63 -16.74
CA TYR A 569 14.44 15.81 -17.54
C TYR A 569 14.76 16.03 -19.03
N GLN A 570 15.79 16.84 -19.34
CA GLN A 570 16.23 17.06 -20.71
C GLN A 570 16.78 15.78 -21.36
N ILE A 571 17.58 15.01 -20.63
CA ILE A 571 18.10 13.70 -21.09
C ILE A 571 16.96 12.75 -21.40
N GLN A 572 15.98 12.64 -20.52
CA GLN A 572 14.84 11.74 -20.69
C GLN A 572 13.94 12.16 -21.86
N GLN A 573 13.73 13.49 -22.04
CA GLN A 573 13.04 13.99 -23.23
C GLN A 573 13.80 13.65 -24.51
N MET A 574 15.12 13.85 -24.50
CA MET A 574 15.96 13.54 -25.67
C MET A 574 15.91 12.04 -26.01
N ASN A 575 16.02 11.17 -24.99
CA ASN A 575 15.92 9.73 -25.18
C ASN A 575 14.54 9.32 -25.74
N ALA A 576 13.45 9.95 -25.28
CA ALA A 576 12.12 9.72 -25.81
C ALA A 576 12.02 10.14 -27.29
N VAL A 577 12.62 11.25 -27.66
CA VAL A 577 12.68 11.70 -29.06
C VAL A 577 13.46 10.71 -29.92
N ILE A 578 14.65 10.29 -29.49
CA ILE A 578 15.50 9.33 -30.21
C ILE A 578 14.75 8.01 -30.42
N ARG A 579 14.09 7.50 -29.38
CA ARG A 579 13.26 6.29 -29.48
C ARG A 579 12.16 6.47 -30.52
N LYS A 580 11.41 7.56 -30.48
CA LYS A 580 10.35 7.83 -31.47
C LYS A 580 10.88 7.99 -32.90
N ILE A 581 12.05 8.57 -33.07
CA ILE A 581 12.73 8.64 -34.37
C ILE A 581 12.98 7.22 -34.90
N ARG A 582 13.57 6.35 -34.08
CA ARG A 582 13.88 4.96 -34.47
C ARG A 582 12.63 4.09 -34.71
N GLU A 583 11.51 4.40 -34.06
CA GLU A 583 10.22 3.77 -34.32
C GLU A 583 9.55 4.25 -35.62
N THR A 584 9.90 5.47 -36.07
CA THR A 584 9.21 6.12 -37.21
C THR A 584 10.01 6.05 -38.50
N LEU A 585 11.33 6.17 -38.42
CA LEU A 585 12.21 6.14 -39.59
C LEU A 585 12.72 4.72 -39.84
N ILE A 586 12.57 4.25 -41.07
CA ILE A 586 13.00 2.92 -41.47
C ILE A 586 14.51 2.96 -41.74
N PRO A 587 15.31 2.08 -41.09
CA PRO A 587 16.76 1.98 -41.35
C PRO A 587 17.06 1.75 -42.82
N GLY A 588 18.06 2.45 -43.35
CA GLY A 588 18.48 2.36 -44.75
C GLY A 588 17.62 3.16 -45.74
N GLN A 589 16.47 3.69 -45.34
CA GLN A 589 15.65 4.53 -46.20
C GLN A 589 16.12 5.99 -46.16
N ALA A 590 16.19 6.64 -47.34
CA ALA A 590 16.56 8.04 -47.48
C ALA A 590 15.33 8.95 -47.38
N TYR A 591 15.37 9.94 -46.49
CA TYR A 591 14.31 10.93 -46.27
C TYR A 591 14.80 12.33 -46.67
N SER A 592 13.98 13.12 -47.35
CA SER A 592 14.34 14.51 -47.68
C SER A 592 14.41 15.39 -46.44
N SER A 593 15.12 16.54 -46.52
CA SER A 593 15.15 17.51 -45.42
C SER A 593 13.76 17.99 -45.00
N HIS A 594 12.80 18.05 -45.94
CA HIS A 594 11.43 18.43 -45.66
C HIS A 594 10.72 17.33 -44.83
N ASP A 595 10.81 16.07 -45.27
CA ASP A 595 10.18 14.93 -44.57
C ASP A 595 10.74 14.76 -43.17
N VAL A 596 12.08 14.82 -43.03
CA VAL A 596 12.74 14.78 -41.71
C VAL A 596 12.23 15.86 -40.78
N LYS A 597 12.09 17.08 -41.26
CA LYS A 597 11.59 18.20 -40.47
C LYS A 597 10.14 17.97 -40.03
N MET A 598 9.28 17.50 -40.93
CA MET A 598 7.88 17.24 -40.63
C MET A 598 7.75 16.10 -39.61
N ILE A 599 8.47 15.00 -39.80
CA ILE A 599 8.46 13.83 -38.89
C ILE A 599 8.96 14.26 -37.49
N LEU A 600 10.08 14.99 -37.42
CA LEU A 600 10.60 15.47 -36.13
C LEU A 600 9.63 16.43 -35.44
N GLN A 601 8.94 17.31 -36.19
CA GLN A 601 7.95 18.22 -35.61
C GLN A 601 6.76 17.43 -35.05
N CYS A 602 6.23 16.44 -35.77
CA CYS A 602 5.18 15.55 -35.27
C CYS A 602 5.62 14.82 -33.99
N ILE A 603 6.88 14.36 -33.93
CA ILE A 603 7.43 13.71 -32.72
C ILE A 603 7.51 14.72 -31.56
N TYR A 604 7.98 15.94 -31.81
CA TYR A 604 8.04 16.99 -30.78
C TYR A 604 6.66 17.36 -30.26
N ASP A 605 5.69 17.54 -31.16
CA ASP A 605 4.32 17.85 -30.79
C ASP A 605 3.67 16.72 -29.98
N ALA A 606 3.89 15.47 -30.40
CA ALA A 606 3.39 14.28 -29.69
C ALA A 606 3.99 14.13 -28.27
N LEU A 607 5.24 14.59 -28.07
CA LEU A 607 5.94 14.57 -26.78
C LEU A 607 5.75 15.87 -25.98
N GLY A 608 4.98 16.84 -26.49
CA GLY A 608 4.73 18.13 -25.85
C GLY A 608 5.96 19.05 -25.80
N ILE A 609 6.94 18.84 -26.70
CA ILE A 609 8.18 19.62 -26.76
C ILE A 609 7.92 20.89 -27.57
N LYS A 610 8.01 22.06 -26.92
CA LYS A 610 7.82 23.37 -27.53
C LYS A 610 9.08 23.85 -28.28
N ALA A 611 9.63 23.03 -29.16
CA ALA A 611 10.77 23.36 -29.98
C ALA A 611 10.44 23.23 -31.46
N LYS A 612 11.10 24.04 -32.30
CA LYS A 612 10.96 23.98 -33.75
C LYS A 612 11.94 22.94 -34.31
N ALA A 613 11.43 21.91 -34.95
CA ALA A 613 12.25 20.88 -35.55
C ALA A 613 13.05 21.42 -36.77
N THR A 614 14.29 20.97 -36.92
CA THR A 614 15.11 21.17 -38.09
C THR A 614 15.65 19.85 -38.60
N ALA A 615 15.90 19.72 -39.90
CA ALA A 615 16.44 18.46 -40.42
C ALA A 615 17.86 18.15 -39.87
N THR A 616 18.63 19.17 -39.51
CA THR A 616 19.93 19.01 -38.85
C THR A 616 19.83 18.48 -37.42
N SER A 617 18.67 18.63 -36.77
CA SER A 617 18.44 18.04 -35.45
C SER A 617 18.55 16.53 -35.48
N LEU A 618 18.22 15.89 -36.62
CA LEU A 618 18.31 14.42 -36.75
C LEU A 618 19.75 13.90 -36.60
N THR A 619 20.73 14.57 -37.22
CA THR A 619 22.16 14.21 -37.13
C THR A 619 22.73 14.44 -35.73
N ASN A 620 22.17 15.38 -34.97
CA ASN A 620 22.57 15.61 -33.59
C ASN A 620 21.95 14.58 -32.62
N LEU A 621 20.72 14.13 -32.92
CA LEU A 621 19.99 13.19 -32.09
C LEU A 621 20.38 11.71 -32.39
N CYS A 622 20.74 11.43 -33.65
CA CYS A 622 21.11 10.09 -34.11
C CYS A 622 22.50 10.18 -34.79
N PRO A 623 23.58 9.88 -34.06
CA PRO A 623 24.95 9.93 -34.61
C PRO A 623 25.18 8.95 -35.78
N ASP A 624 24.38 7.92 -35.90
CA ASP A 624 24.32 6.94 -36.98
C ASP A 624 23.58 7.46 -38.24
N CYS A 625 23.08 8.69 -38.20
CA CYS A 625 22.44 9.34 -39.34
C CYS A 625 23.48 9.89 -40.34
N GLN A 626 23.38 9.43 -41.57
CA GLN A 626 24.19 9.95 -42.68
C GLN A 626 23.42 11.00 -43.50
N LYS A 627 24.08 12.11 -43.78
CA LYS A 627 23.56 13.16 -44.67
C LYS A 627 24.27 13.09 -46.03
N LYS A 628 23.48 12.96 -47.11
CA LYS A 628 23.99 12.98 -48.50
C LYS A 628 23.28 14.03 -49.32
N MET A 629 24.03 14.74 -50.18
CA MET A 629 23.44 15.70 -51.13
C MET A 629 23.20 15.02 -52.45
N VAL A 630 21.97 15.13 -52.97
CA VAL A 630 21.60 14.62 -54.30
C VAL A 630 20.83 15.72 -55.02
N ASN A 631 21.36 16.17 -56.15
CA ASN A 631 20.77 17.25 -56.98
C ASN A 631 20.38 18.52 -56.18
N GLY A 632 21.27 18.93 -55.25
CA GLY A 632 21.05 20.13 -54.43
C GLY A 632 20.10 19.94 -53.22
N THR A 633 19.50 18.75 -53.07
CA THR A 633 18.65 18.42 -51.94
C THR A 633 19.39 17.52 -50.97
N ALA A 634 19.29 17.84 -49.67
CA ALA A 634 19.86 16.98 -48.62
C ALA A 634 18.91 15.83 -48.25
N TYR A 635 19.46 14.63 -48.26
CA TYR A 635 18.80 13.40 -47.81
C TYR A 635 19.51 12.87 -46.56
N TYR A 636 18.72 12.29 -45.68
CA TYR A 636 19.13 11.73 -44.38
C TYR A 636 18.74 10.27 -44.31
N THR A 637 19.71 9.42 -43.92
CA THR A 637 19.49 7.94 -43.77
C THR A 637 20.00 7.53 -42.41
N ILE A 638 19.20 6.83 -41.61
CA ILE A 638 19.64 6.19 -40.37
C ILE A 638 20.12 4.78 -40.71
N GLN A 639 21.27 4.39 -40.15
CA GLN A 639 21.85 3.03 -40.35
C GLN A 639 21.28 2.03 -39.36
#